data_1507a67e24c8c1bea0ad50f11a6200f3
#
_entry.id   1507a67e24c8c1bea0ad50f11a6200f3
#
_cell.length_a   1.000
_cell.length_b   1.000
_cell.length_c   1.000
_cell.angle_alpha   90.00
_cell.angle_beta   90.00
_cell.angle_gamma   90.00
#
_symmetry.space_group_name_H-M   'P 1'
#
loop_
_entity.id
_entity.type
_entity.pdbx_description
1 polymer ?
#
loop_
_entity_poly.entity_id
_entity_poly.type
_entity_poly.pdbx_seq_one_letter_code
_entity_poly.pdbx_strand_id
1 'polypeptide(L)'
;MKKIVLILICFAFIHNLIAQETATTCSEGKVKAYQSIKKKTRASNFANALMSQYDVHFYYLDIAAERNNTNVSGFTTIGATVTSASLDTFCFELNQSLTLDSILYNNQSIPFVRNAGISYAILPTPALQNASISIQIFYKGNASITGGSAIGDGFSTGTSGAWGNQATWSLSEPYSAYEWFPCKQFLQDKADSAWVFVTTDNLNKVGSNGTLEGIDALPNNKVKYRWKTRYAIDYYLISVAIARYVEYTTYAHPASLPNDSIPIVNYVYNNPNTLPFLKPYLDSLGMMVEYFSDRLGLYPFYGEKYGHCMAPFSGGMEHQTMTSVGFLQNFSLNAHELMHQWFGDHVTCKTWKDIFINEGFASYGEYLAFEHFYNLSAAQAKMLDVHTNVLQDNNATVYFTDTTDVNRIFDSRLTYDKGSAVVHTLRYLLGDSLFFAGLKNFQTQYSFSTASIDDLHNSLQAFTGINLNDYFDQWIYGSGSPVFYGQYYSDGNNIYIKVNESTTSTATPLFKTPLEIRCLSASGDTIIKVDIAQNLHTFIIPSSKIISGIKIDPNNWILNKEGQFALNQTLSATHFEDNELGNQLTIYPNPVNDFVEINSNNSEKIDFTLMNSKGQKIQSGNFTKQIKLNTSHLNGGIYFIEMNSSKAKTVKKIVKL
;
A
#
# COMPACT_ATOMS: atom_id res chain seq x y z
N MET A 1 -25.50 21.60 10.26
CA MET A 1 -24.54 22.72 10.32
C MET A 1 -24.27 23.33 11.70
N LYS A 2 -25.15 23.29 12.70
CA LYS A 2 -24.89 23.88 14.04
C LYS A 2 -24.21 22.96 15.07
N LYS A 3 -24.07 21.66 14.82
CA LYS A 3 -23.38 20.71 15.72
C LYS A 3 -21.89 20.50 15.40
N ILE A 4 -21.44 20.85 14.21
CA ILE A 4 -20.03 20.71 13.77
C ILE A 4 -19.16 21.87 14.29
N VAL A 5 -19.73 23.05 14.50
CA VAL A 5 -18.98 24.23 14.97
C VAL A 5 -18.57 24.11 16.46
N LEU A 6 -19.27 23.31 17.26
CA LEU A 6 -18.96 23.20 18.70
C LEU A 6 -17.77 22.25 18.97
N ILE A 7 -17.47 21.34 18.04
CA ILE A 7 -16.31 20.40 18.17
C ILE A 7 -15.00 21.11 17.80
N LEU A 8 -15.02 22.08 16.89
CA LEU A 8 -13.83 22.84 16.47
C LEU A 8 -13.30 23.84 17.50
N ILE A 9 -14.13 24.30 18.44
CA ILE A 9 -13.73 25.28 19.48
C ILE A 9 -13.07 24.59 20.69
N CYS A 10 -13.34 23.32 20.97
CA CYS A 10 -12.66 22.58 22.04
C CYS A 10 -11.24 22.12 21.67
N PHE A 11 -10.84 22.12 20.40
CA PHE A 11 -9.52 21.68 19.96
C PHE A 11 -8.40 22.72 20.17
N ALA A 12 -8.73 23.96 20.46
CA ALA A 12 -7.73 25.05 20.54
C ALA A 12 -7.14 25.32 21.93
N PHE A 13 -7.61 24.69 23.02
CA PHE A 13 -7.26 25.14 24.38
C PHE A 13 -6.69 24.08 25.35
N ILE A 14 -6.40 22.84 24.91
CA ILE A 14 -5.74 21.86 25.80
C ILE A 14 -4.43 21.36 25.17
N HIS A 15 -3.52 22.26 24.84
CA HIS A 15 -2.20 21.94 24.27
C HIS A 15 -1.04 22.09 25.25
N ASN A 16 -1.25 22.04 26.56
CA ASN A 16 -0.13 22.04 27.48
C ASN A 16 -0.42 21.14 28.68
N LEU A 17 0.40 20.12 28.84
CA LEU A 17 0.73 19.32 30.04
C LEU A 17 0.52 17.79 29.92
N ILE A 18 0.80 17.20 28.76
CA ILE A 18 1.26 15.80 28.72
C ILE A 18 2.50 15.82 27.83
N ALA A 19 3.61 15.25 28.30
CA ALA A 19 4.82 15.12 27.50
C ALA A 19 4.43 14.54 26.14
N GLN A 20 4.60 15.32 25.07
CA GLN A 20 4.42 14.86 23.69
C GLN A 20 5.49 13.80 23.45
N GLU A 21 5.18 12.53 23.69
CA GLU A 21 5.75 11.49 22.88
C GLU A 21 5.29 11.80 21.46
N THR A 22 6.22 12.17 20.60
CA THR A 22 5.97 12.46 19.19
C THR A 22 5.20 11.27 18.63
N ALA A 23 3.97 11.52 18.17
CA ALA A 23 3.15 10.49 17.52
C ALA A 23 3.95 9.94 16.33
N THR A 24 4.49 8.74 16.47
CA THR A 24 5.21 8.06 15.41
C THR A 24 4.19 7.44 14.46
N THR A 25 4.50 7.44 13.18
CA THR A 25 3.69 6.73 12.17
C THR A 25 3.70 5.22 12.43
N CYS A 26 2.76 4.47 11.87
CA CYS A 26 2.73 3.00 11.98
C CYS A 26 4.08 2.40 11.55
N SER A 27 4.63 2.85 10.41
CA SER A 27 5.93 2.41 9.90
C SER A 27 7.09 2.68 10.86
N GLU A 28 7.16 3.86 11.50
CA GLU A 28 8.21 4.17 12.47
C GLU A 28 8.10 3.27 13.70
N GLY A 29 6.89 2.93 14.14
CA GLY A 29 6.64 1.96 15.19
C GLY A 29 7.19 0.59 14.82
N LYS A 30 6.85 0.07 13.63
CA LYS A 30 7.32 -1.23 13.12
C LYS A 30 8.85 -1.24 12.91
N VAL A 31 9.45 -0.20 12.32
CA VAL A 31 10.92 -0.11 12.08
C VAL A 31 11.73 0.02 13.36
N LYS A 32 11.35 0.88 14.30
CA LYS A 32 12.03 0.98 15.61
C LYS A 32 12.04 -0.36 16.34
N ALA A 33 11.02 -1.15 16.14
CA ALA A 33 10.89 -2.50 16.61
C ALA A 33 12.02 -3.42 16.16
N TYR A 34 12.39 -3.32 14.89
CA TYR A 34 13.34 -4.23 14.26
C TYR A 34 14.79 -3.80 14.37
N GLN A 35 15.08 -2.52 14.58
CA GLN A 35 16.46 -2.03 14.74
C GLN A 35 17.19 -2.61 15.96
N SER A 36 16.46 -3.18 16.92
CA SER A 36 17.02 -3.82 18.12
C SER A 36 17.30 -5.32 17.96
N ILE A 37 16.91 -5.96 16.85
CA ILE A 37 16.93 -7.43 16.70
C ILE A 37 17.90 -7.87 15.61
N LYS A 38 18.80 -8.82 15.96
CA LYS A 38 19.63 -9.55 14.99
C LYS A 38 18.75 -10.29 13.99
N LYS A 39 19.15 -10.33 12.69
CA LYS A 39 18.46 -11.02 11.59
C LYS A 39 17.72 -12.27 12.06
N LYS A 40 16.39 -12.26 11.96
CA LYS A 40 15.56 -13.45 12.18
C LYS A 40 15.78 -14.40 11.01
N THR A 41 16.13 -15.64 11.29
CA THR A 41 16.32 -16.66 10.26
C THR A 41 14.95 -17.20 9.84
N ARG A 42 14.63 -17.06 8.56
CA ARG A 42 13.49 -17.72 7.93
C ARG A 42 13.67 -19.25 8.01
N ALA A 43 12.55 -19.99 8.01
CA ALA A 43 12.56 -21.46 7.91
C ALA A 43 13.49 -21.94 6.78
N SER A 44 14.23 -23.01 7.01
CA SER A 44 15.13 -23.58 5.99
C SER A 44 14.33 -24.06 4.76
N ASN A 45 14.97 -24.12 3.59
CA ASN A 45 14.32 -24.64 2.37
C ASN A 45 13.73 -26.05 2.56
N PHE A 46 14.38 -26.89 3.38
CA PHE A 46 13.87 -28.22 3.70
C PHE A 46 12.60 -28.15 4.56
N ALA A 47 12.58 -27.31 5.59
CA ALA A 47 11.40 -27.10 6.42
C ALA A 47 10.24 -26.51 5.60
N ASN A 48 10.51 -25.53 4.72
CA ASN A 48 9.52 -24.99 3.80
C ASN A 48 8.91 -26.06 2.88
N ALA A 49 9.72 -27.01 2.38
CA ALA A 49 9.24 -28.12 1.55
C ALA A 49 8.32 -29.08 2.33
N LEU A 50 8.58 -29.33 3.61
CA LEU A 50 7.70 -30.13 4.47
C LEU A 50 6.42 -29.36 4.83
N MET A 51 6.53 -28.08 5.16
CA MET A 51 5.39 -27.24 5.50
C MET A 51 4.43 -27.03 4.32
N SER A 52 4.89 -27.12 3.07
CA SER A 52 4.04 -27.05 1.89
C SER A 52 3.24 -28.34 1.60
N GLN A 53 3.43 -29.40 2.40
CA GLN A 53 2.72 -30.66 2.24
C GLN A 53 1.33 -30.70 2.91
N TYR A 54 0.96 -29.64 3.62
CA TYR A 54 -0.33 -29.52 4.27
C TYR A 54 -0.82 -28.07 4.22
N ASP A 55 -2.13 -27.91 4.33
CA ASP A 55 -2.88 -26.67 4.38
C ASP A 55 -3.50 -26.52 5.76
N VAL A 56 -3.23 -25.39 6.45
CA VAL A 56 -3.72 -25.14 7.81
C VAL A 56 -5.12 -24.52 7.71
N HIS A 57 -6.11 -25.16 8.31
CA HIS A 57 -7.48 -24.63 8.37
C HIS A 57 -7.89 -24.20 9.78
N PHE A 58 -7.10 -24.49 10.83
CA PHE A 58 -7.50 -24.17 12.19
C PHE A 58 -6.34 -23.99 13.15
N TYR A 59 -6.42 -22.94 13.97
CA TYR A 59 -5.58 -22.76 15.16
C TYR A 59 -6.46 -22.70 16.41
N TYR A 60 -6.11 -23.48 17.44
CA TYR A 60 -6.66 -23.36 18.78
C TYR A 60 -5.54 -23.20 19.80
N LEU A 61 -5.41 -22.00 20.36
CA LEU A 61 -4.49 -21.68 21.43
C LEU A 61 -5.23 -21.73 22.76
N ASP A 62 -4.76 -22.52 23.72
CA ASP A 62 -5.21 -22.49 25.11
C ASP A 62 -3.99 -22.27 26.00
N ILE A 63 -3.79 -21.01 26.38
CA ILE A 63 -2.55 -20.53 27.00
C ILE A 63 -2.82 -19.80 28.31
N ALA A 64 -1.84 -19.84 29.22
CA ALA A 64 -1.77 -19.00 30.40
C ALA A 64 -0.72 -17.91 30.17
N ALA A 65 -1.10 -16.66 30.37
CA ALA A 65 -0.23 -15.48 30.23
C ALA A 65 -0.67 -14.34 31.16
N GLU A 66 0.25 -13.47 31.53
CA GLU A 66 0.01 -12.35 32.45
C GLU A 66 0.41 -11.01 31.84
N ARG A 67 -0.16 -9.90 32.35
CA ARG A 67 0.08 -8.54 31.85
C ARG A 67 1.49 -7.98 32.13
N ASN A 68 2.31 -8.65 32.93
CA ASN A 68 3.54 -8.11 33.50
C ASN A 68 4.78 -8.95 33.20
N ASN A 69 4.67 -9.92 32.35
CA ASN A 69 5.78 -10.74 31.89
C ASN A 69 5.41 -11.45 30.57
N THR A 70 6.38 -11.99 29.90
CA THR A 70 6.24 -12.70 28.60
C THR A 70 6.26 -14.21 28.74
N ASN A 71 6.04 -14.74 29.95
CA ASN A 71 5.89 -16.17 30.12
C ASN A 71 4.56 -16.64 29.53
N VAL A 72 4.63 -17.69 28.74
CA VAL A 72 3.48 -18.39 28.16
C VAL A 72 3.57 -19.87 28.48
N SER A 73 2.44 -20.49 28.75
CA SER A 73 2.35 -21.95 28.93
C SER A 73 0.97 -22.45 28.54
N GLY A 74 0.91 -23.65 27.96
CA GLY A 74 -0.34 -24.24 27.51
C GLY A 74 -0.13 -25.10 26.28
N PHE A 75 -1.06 -25.05 25.37
CA PHE A 75 -0.96 -25.78 24.11
C PHE A 75 -1.55 -24.99 22.94
N THR A 76 -1.10 -25.36 21.75
CA THR A 76 -1.72 -24.99 20.48
C THR A 76 -2.12 -26.26 19.74
N THR A 77 -3.35 -26.31 19.26
CA THR A 77 -3.78 -27.34 18.30
C THR A 77 -3.75 -26.72 16.90
N ILE A 78 -3.06 -27.38 15.96
CA ILE A 78 -3.05 -27.03 14.55
C ILE A 78 -3.87 -28.08 13.81
N GLY A 79 -5.00 -27.66 13.23
CA GLY A 79 -5.80 -28.45 12.31
C GLY A 79 -5.33 -28.20 10.88
N ALA A 80 -5.06 -29.27 10.13
CA ALA A 80 -4.57 -29.16 8.77
C ALA A 80 -5.11 -30.27 7.86
N THR A 81 -5.13 -29.98 6.56
CA THR A 81 -5.44 -30.96 5.52
C THR A 81 -4.16 -31.30 4.75
N VAL A 82 -3.88 -32.59 4.57
CA VAL A 82 -2.70 -33.06 3.83
C VAL A 82 -2.88 -32.79 2.34
N THR A 83 -1.97 -32.03 1.74
CA THR A 83 -1.99 -31.66 0.31
C THR A 83 -1.09 -32.55 -0.56
N SER A 84 -0.02 -33.10 0.02
CA SER A 84 0.87 -34.07 -0.64
C SER A 84 0.24 -35.46 -0.71
N ALA A 85 0.84 -36.38 -1.50
CA ALA A 85 0.39 -37.78 -1.60
C ALA A 85 0.37 -38.48 -0.23
N SER A 86 1.34 -38.15 0.64
CA SER A 86 1.39 -38.60 2.03
C SER A 86 2.20 -37.61 2.87
N LEU A 87 1.92 -37.57 4.17
CA LEU A 87 2.63 -36.80 5.19
C LEU A 87 3.06 -37.75 6.30
N ASP A 88 4.36 -37.95 6.49
CA ASP A 88 4.94 -38.74 7.58
C ASP A 88 5.50 -37.87 8.71
N THR A 89 5.82 -36.62 8.39
CA THR A 89 6.42 -35.64 9.31
C THR A 89 5.71 -34.32 9.24
N PHE A 90 5.03 -33.94 10.32
CA PHE A 90 4.41 -32.62 10.45
C PHE A 90 5.45 -31.61 10.94
N CYS A 91 5.80 -30.65 10.09
CA CYS A 91 6.81 -29.63 10.35
C CYS A 91 6.16 -28.32 10.72
N PHE A 92 6.59 -27.65 11.80
CA PHE A 92 6.09 -26.35 12.23
C PHE A 92 7.21 -25.52 12.88
N GLU A 93 6.97 -24.23 13.02
CA GLU A 93 7.90 -23.29 13.66
C GLU A 93 7.50 -23.06 15.13
N LEU A 94 8.50 -23.06 16.02
CA LEU A 94 8.38 -22.68 17.43
C LEU A 94 9.75 -22.23 17.92
N ASN A 95 9.85 -21.05 18.51
CA ASN A 95 11.11 -20.50 18.99
C ASN A 95 11.76 -21.38 20.06
N GLN A 96 13.09 -21.48 20.05
CA GLN A 96 13.86 -22.30 21.01
C GLN A 96 13.78 -21.79 22.47
N SER A 97 13.42 -20.54 22.69
CA SER A 97 13.16 -19.99 24.04
C SER A 97 11.96 -20.67 24.72
N LEU A 98 11.09 -21.28 23.93
CA LEU A 98 9.95 -22.05 24.42
C LEU A 98 10.31 -23.55 24.46
N THR A 99 10.15 -24.15 25.62
CA THR A 99 10.29 -25.59 25.79
C THR A 99 9.08 -26.28 25.16
N LEU A 100 9.32 -27.24 24.28
CA LEU A 100 8.31 -28.12 23.72
C LEU A 100 8.20 -29.34 24.66
N ASP A 101 7.07 -29.46 25.36
CA ASP A 101 6.89 -30.52 26.37
C ASP A 101 6.45 -31.86 25.74
N SER A 102 5.44 -31.82 24.87
CA SER A 102 4.93 -33.02 24.19
C SER A 102 4.10 -32.61 22.95
N ILE A 103 3.96 -33.57 22.05
CA ILE A 103 3.07 -33.45 20.87
C ILE A 103 2.10 -34.61 20.88
N LEU A 104 0.81 -34.36 20.73
CA LEU A 104 -0.21 -35.39 20.61
C LEU A 104 -0.78 -35.42 19.19
N TYR A 105 -0.94 -36.61 18.67
CA TYR A 105 -1.69 -36.93 17.47
C TYR A 105 -2.71 -38.02 17.81
N ASN A 106 -4.00 -37.77 17.52
CA ASN A 106 -5.07 -38.68 17.93
C ASN A 106 -5.06 -39.02 19.44
N ASN A 107 -4.78 -38.00 20.29
CA ASN A 107 -4.61 -38.14 21.76
C ASN A 107 -3.48 -39.04 22.23
N GLN A 108 -2.55 -39.41 21.34
CA GLN A 108 -1.38 -40.20 21.68
C GLN A 108 -0.11 -39.35 21.50
N SER A 109 0.82 -39.47 22.46
CA SER A 109 2.13 -38.81 22.36
C SER A 109 2.92 -39.38 21.22
N ILE A 110 3.46 -38.50 20.37
CA ILE A 110 4.29 -38.86 19.23
C ILE A 110 5.72 -38.29 19.38
N PRO A 111 6.72 -38.94 18.79
CA PRO A 111 8.09 -38.45 18.82
C PRO A 111 8.27 -37.19 18.00
N PHE A 112 9.19 -36.32 18.44
CA PHE A 112 9.55 -35.10 17.72
C PHE A 112 11.04 -34.81 17.81
N VAL A 113 11.51 -34.00 16.84
CA VAL A 113 12.87 -33.46 16.79
C VAL A 113 12.78 -31.94 16.63
N ARG A 114 13.67 -31.20 17.28
CA ARG A 114 13.78 -29.76 17.12
C ARG A 114 15.14 -29.36 16.58
N ASN A 115 15.13 -28.41 15.64
CA ASN A 115 16.34 -27.82 15.08
C ASN A 115 16.13 -26.31 14.81
N ALA A 116 16.86 -25.46 15.52
CA ALA A 116 16.94 -24.01 15.29
C ALA A 116 15.57 -23.29 15.09
N GLY A 117 14.59 -23.58 15.95
CA GLY A 117 13.25 -22.95 15.89
C GLY A 117 12.25 -23.70 15.00
N ILE A 118 12.67 -24.77 14.36
CA ILE A 118 11.81 -25.67 13.57
C ILE A 118 11.62 -26.98 14.35
N SER A 119 10.41 -27.50 14.33
CA SER A 119 10.03 -28.74 14.99
C SER A 119 9.42 -29.71 14.00
N TYR A 120 9.75 -30.97 14.15
CA TYR A 120 9.38 -32.08 13.27
C TYR A 120 8.66 -33.14 14.11
N ALA A 121 7.36 -33.25 13.99
CA ALA A 121 6.54 -34.27 14.65
C ALA A 121 6.40 -35.47 13.73
N ILE A 122 6.84 -36.65 14.17
CA ILE A 122 6.89 -37.88 13.37
C ILE A 122 5.57 -38.61 13.57
N LEU A 123 4.75 -38.72 12.52
CA LEU A 123 3.49 -39.44 12.57
C LEU A 123 3.71 -40.95 12.66
N PRO A 124 2.99 -41.69 13.51
CA PRO A 124 3.13 -43.13 13.66
C PRO A 124 2.73 -43.90 12.40
N THR A 125 1.90 -43.32 11.58
CA THR A 125 1.50 -43.81 10.25
C THR A 125 1.35 -42.58 9.34
N PRO A 126 1.89 -42.62 8.12
CA PRO A 126 1.73 -41.52 7.18
C PRO A 126 0.25 -41.18 6.93
N ALA A 127 -0.10 -39.93 7.03
CA ALA A 127 -1.42 -39.42 6.67
C ALA A 127 -1.49 -39.25 5.14
N LEU A 128 -2.55 -39.75 4.51
CA LEU A 128 -2.70 -39.72 3.05
C LEU A 128 -3.26 -38.36 2.59
N GLN A 129 -3.14 -38.10 1.31
CA GLN A 129 -3.70 -36.89 0.69
C GLN A 129 -5.19 -36.70 1.04
N ASN A 130 -5.59 -35.46 1.31
CA ASN A 130 -6.92 -35.03 1.76
C ASN A 130 -7.31 -35.53 3.17
N ALA A 131 -6.40 -36.17 3.91
CA ALA A 131 -6.68 -36.48 5.32
C ALA A 131 -6.66 -35.20 6.14
N SER A 132 -7.68 -35.03 6.99
CA SER A 132 -7.67 -33.99 8.02
C SER A 132 -6.88 -34.52 9.23
N ILE A 133 -5.93 -33.74 9.69
CA ILE A 133 -5.07 -34.04 10.84
C ILE A 133 -5.20 -32.94 11.89
N SER A 134 -5.01 -33.32 13.15
CA SER A 134 -5.02 -32.40 14.29
C SER A 134 -3.83 -32.70 15.19
N ILE A 135 -2.92 -31.75 15.29
CA ILE A 135 -1.69 -31.87 16.08
C ILE A 135 -1.78 -30.92 17.27
N GLN A 136 -1.77 -31.49 18.48
CA GLN A 136 -1.78 -30.71 19.70
C GLN A 136 -0.37 -30.63 20.29
N ILE A 137 0.12 -29.41 20.50
CA ILE A 137 1.52 -29.11 20.81
C ILE A 137 1.56 -28.40 22.17
N PHE A 138 2.12 -29.03 23.19
CA PHE A 138 2.25 -28.49 24.54
C PHE A 138 3.61 -27.81 24.69
N TYR A 139 3.59 -26.58 25.18
CA TYR A 139 4.79 -25.78 25.32
C TYR A 139 4.72 -24.77 26.46
N LYS A 140 5.89 -24.28 26.88
CA LYS A 140 6.02 -23.24 27.90
C LYS A 140 7.36 -22.54 27.81
N GLY A 141 7.44 -21.36 28.35
CA GLY A 141 8.68 -20.61 28.50
C GLY A 141 8.50 -19.11 28.42
N ASN A 142 9.60 -18.41 28.23
CA ASN A 142 9.59 -16.97 28.00
C ASN A 142 9.51 -16.74 26.47
N ALA A 143 8.42 -16.12 26.05
CA ALA A 143 8.13 -15.84 24.63
C ALA A 143 8.90 -14.61 24.09
N SER A 144 9.64 -13.88 24.92
CA SER A 144 10.45 -12.75 24.49
C SER A 144 11.89 -13.15 24.24
N ILE A 145 12.46 -12.72 23.13
CA ILE A 145 13.88 -12.90 22.79
C ILE A 145 14.75 -11.80 23.42
N THR A 146 14.18 -10.62 23.63
CA THR A 146 14.91 -9.42 24.10
C THR A 146 14.68 -9.10 25.58
N GLY A 147 13.89 -9.91 26.29
CA GLY A 147 13.49 -9.66 27.68
C GLY A 147 12.19 -8.85 27.79
N GLY A 148 11.42 -8.72 26.71
CA GLY A 148 10.06 -8.17 26.71
C GLY A 148 9.97 -6.65 26.64
N SER A 149 11.04 -5.98 26.21
CA SER A 149 11.09 -4.50 26.20
C SER A 149 11.14 -3.88 24.80
N ALA A 150 11.18 -4.69 23.73
CA ALA A 150 11.26 -4.18 22.36
C ALA A 150 10.04 -4.57 21.53
N ILE A 151 9.57 -3.66 20.71
CA ILE A 151 8.68 -3.95 19.61
C ILE A 151 9.46 -4.86 18.63
N GLY A 152 8.84 -5.93 18.10
CA GLY A 152 9.49 -6.89 17.20
C GLY A 152 9.85 -8.22 17.87
N ASP A 153 9.63 -8.35 19.18
CA ASP A 153 9.38 -9.64 19.80
C ASP A 153 7.92 -10.02 19.54
N GLY A 154 7.66 -11.24 19.13
CA GLY A 154 6.29 -11.73 18.88
C GLY A 154 5.38 -11.59 20.10
N PHE A 155 5.96 -11.47 21.30
CA PHE A 155 5.24 -11.30 22.54
C PHE A 155 6.02 -10.37 23.49
N SER A 156 5.45 -9.22 23.80
CA SER A 156 6.14 -8.14 24.54
C SER A 156 5.38 -7.76 25.80
N THR A 157 6.09 -7.17 26.77
CA THR A 157 5.51 -6.57 27.98
C THR A 157 6.11 -5.19 28.20
N GLY A 158 5.30 -4.26 28.71
CA GLY A 158 5.76 -2.91 28.97
C GLY A 158 4.78 -2.09 29.80
N THR A 159 5.21 -0.88 30.16
CA THR A 159 4.38 0.08 30.88
C THR A 159 4.15 1.31 30.01
N SER A 160 2.90 1.72 29.86
CA SER A 160 2.55 2.95 29.15
C SER A 160 3.16 4.16 29.82
N GLY A 161 3.96 4.93 29.10
CA GLY A 161 4.55 6.19 29.59
C GLY A 161 3.48 7.23 29.92
N ALA A 162 2.42 7.30 29.11
CA ALA A 162 1.33 8.26 29.27
C ALA A 162 0.36 7.90 30.40
N TRP A 163 0.07 6.60 30.61
CA TRP A 163 -1.00 6.14 31.51
C TRP A 163 -0.52 5.36 32.72
N GLY A 164 0.74 4.92 32.76
CA GLY A 164 1.32 4.14 33.84
C GLY A 164 0.79 2.70 33.94
N ASN A 165 -0.03 2.26 33.00
CA ASN A 165 -0.57 0.92 32.96
C ASN A 165 0.42 -0.06 32.33
N GLN A 166 0.52 -1.24 32.91
CA GLN A 166 1.32 -2.34 32.40
C GLN A 166 0.47 -3.26 31.53
N ALA A 167 1.00 -3.66 30.40
CA ALA A 167 0.37 -4.58 29.45
C ALA A 167 1.37 -5.59 28.90
N THR A 168 0.85 -6.74 28.48
CA THR A 168 1.55 -7.73 27.63
C THR A 168 0.73 -7.90 26.36
N TRP A 169 1.38 -7.94 25.21
CA TRP A 169 0.75 -8.01 23.90
C TRP A 169 1.56 -8.80 22.90
N SER A 170 0.89 -9.34 21.88
CA SER A 170 1.56 -9.93 20.70
C SER A 170 1.75 -8.91 19.59
N LEU A 171 2.83 -9.05 18.80
CA LEU A 171 3.06 -8.38 17.55
C LEU A 171 3.87 -9.31 16.65
N SER A 172 3.19 -10.06 15.79
CA SER A 172 3.76 -11.22 15.09
C SER A 172 4.30 -10.90 13.69
N GLU A 173 3.98 -9.75 13.13
CA GLU A 173 4.40 -9.34 11.80
C GLU A 173 5.90 -9.03 11.72
N PRO A 174 6.64 -9.43 10.66
CA PRO A 174 6.22 -10.37 9.63
C PRO A 174 6.52 -11.84 9.98
N TYR A 175 7.47 -12.14 10.87
CA TYR A 175 8.00 -13.49 11.12
C TYR A 175 8.15 -13.80 12.62
N SER A 176 7.27 -13.26 13.48
CA SER A 176 7.41 -13.37 14.94
C SER A 176 6.32 -14.17 15.63
N ALA A 177 5.36 -14.73 14.89
CA ALA A 177 4.32 -15.58 15.47
C ALA A 177 4.89 -16.81 16.21
N TYR A 178 5.89 -17.47 15.61
CA TYR A 178 6.55 -18.64 16.18
C TYR A 178 7.25 -18.38 17.52
N GLU A 179 7.39 -17.13 17.91
CA GLU A 179 8.03 -16.73 19.17
C GLU A 179 7.12 -16.95 20.38
N TRP A 180 5.79 -17.02 20.17
CA TRP A 180 4.86 -17.21 21.28
C TRP A 180 3.85 -18.36 21.10
N PHE A 181 3.68 -18.87 19.86
CA PHE A 181 2.91 -20.09 19.63
C PHE A 181 3.42 -20.88 18.43
N PRO A 182 3.22 -22.23 18.42
CA PRO A 182 3.56 -23.05 17.26
C PRO A 182 2.73 -22.70 16.05
N CYS A 183 3.35 -22.44 14.89
CA CYS A 183 2.64 -22.03 13.69
C CYS A 183 3.39 -22.40 12.40
N LYS A 184 2.74 -22.13 11.29
CA LYS A 184 3.29 -22.10 9.93
C LYS A 184 3.23 -20.66 9.42
N GLN A 185 4.39 -20.01 9.23
CA GLN A 185 4.45 -18.59 8.85
C GLN A 185 4.44 -18.40 7.32
N PHE A 186 3.35 -18.85 6.68
CA PHE A 186 3.10 -18.71 5.25
C PHE A 186 1.84 -17.88 5.02
N LEU A 187 1.96 -16.68 4.44
CA LEU A 187 0.83 -15.78 4.17
C LEU A 187 -0.25 -16.40 3.27
N GLN A 188 0.16 -17.33 2.38
CA GLN A 188 -0.77 -18.00 1.46
C GLN A 188 -1.61 -19.09 2.15
N ASP A 189 -1.36 -19.35 3.42
CA ASP A 189 -1.98 -20.43 4.18
C ASP A 189 -2.76 -19.84 5.36
N LYS A 190 -3.83 -19.09 5.06
CA LYS A 190 -4.74 -18.57 6.05
C LYS A 190 -5.52 -19.70 6.69
N ALA A 191 -5.57 -19.73 8.03
CA ALA A 191 -6.47 -20.63 8.72
C ALA A 191 -7.93 -20.18 8.56
N ASP A 192 -8.87 -21.08 8.28
CA ASP A 192 -10.30 -20.77 8.17
C ASP A 192 -10.89 -20.18 9.45
N SER A 193 -10.28 -20.49 10.60
CA SER A 193 -10.68 -20.00 11.91
C SER A 193 -9.58 -20.11 12.94
N ALA A 194 -9.64 -19.26 13.99
CA ALA A 194 -8.74 -19.34 15.13
C ALA A 194 -9.50 -19.14 16.46
N TRP A 195 -9.18 -19.98 17.44
CA TRP A 195 -9.66 -19.86 18.80
C TRP A 195 -8.49 -19.50 19.71
N VAL A 196 -8.65 -18.45 20.51
CA VAL A 196 -7.61 -17.96 21.41
C VAL A 196 -8.18 -17.89 22.82
N PHE A 197 -7.86 -18.90 23.63
CA PHE A 197 -8.28 -18.99 25.01
C PHE A 197 -7.12 -18.61 25.91
N VAL A 198 -7.33 -17.61 26.77
CA VAL A 198 -6.25 -17.07 27.61
C VAL A 198 -6.67 -17.11 29.07
N THR A 199 -5.90 -17.84 29.86
CA THR A 199 -5.98 -17.86 31.32
C THR A 199 -5.08 -16.78 31.91
N THR A 200 -5.63 -15.91 32.74
CA THR A 200 -4.91 -14.80 33.38
C THR A 200 -5.46 -14.48 34.77
N ASP A 201 -4.85 -13.53 35.48
CA ASP A 201 -5.36 -12.99 36.74
C ASP A 201 -6.76 -12.36 36.53
N ASN A 202 -7.68 -12.55 37.51
CA ASN A 202 -9.07 -12.10 37.39
C ASN A 202 -9.26 -10.58 37.36
N LEU A 203 -8.23 -9.80 37.66
CA LEU A 203 -8.23 -8.34 37.50
C LEU A 203 -7.81 -7.89 36.10
N ASN A 204 -7.29 -8.78 35.29
CA ASN A 204 -6.93 -8.50 33.91
C ASN A 204 -8.13 -8.68 32.98
N LYS A 205 -8.10 -7.97 31.86
CA LYS A 205 -8.91 -8.26 30.69
C LYS A 205 -8.01 -8.66 29.52
N VAL A 206 -8.55 -9.48 28.66
CA VAL A 206 -7.85 -9.96 27.46
C VAL A 206 -8.64 -9.55 26.23
N GLY A 207 -7.98 -8.82 25.30
CA GLY A 207 -8.49 -8.59 23.96
C GLY A 207 -7.82 -9.53 22.96
N SER A 208 -8.60 -10.01 21.98
CA SER A 208 -8.16 -10.90 20.92
C SER A 208 -9.12 -10.84 19.72
N ASN A 209 -8.85 -11.63 18.70
CA ASN A 209 -9.59 -11.70 17.44
C ASN A 209 -11.00 -12.29 17.62
N GLY A 210 -11.95 -11.86 16.79
CA GLY A 210 -13.28 -12.44 16.74
C GLY A 210 -14.21 -12.00 17.86
N THR A 211 -15.07 -12.89 18.32
CA THR A 211 -16.06 -12.69 19.38
C THR A 211 -15.64 -13.31 20.70
N LEU A 212 -15.97 -12.64 21.80
CA LEU A 212 -15.80 -13.18 23.16
C LEU A 212 -16.97 -14.13 23.47
N GLU A 213 -16.72 -15.43 23.45
CA GLU A 213 -17.73 -16.48 23.73
C GLU A 213 -18.05 -16.63 25.21
N GLY A 214 -17.15 -16.19 26.08
CA GLY A 214 -17.37 -16.25 27.53
C GLY A 214 -16.07 -16.05 28.32
N ILE A 215 -16.26 -15.88 29.62
CA ILE A 215 -15.22 -15.76 30.64
C ILE A 215 -15.49 -16.78 31.73
N ASP A 216 -14.63 -17.77 31.86
CA ASP A 216 -14.79 -18.82 32.87
C ASP A 216 -14.00 -18.47 34.13
N ALA A 217 -14.64 -18.47 35.28
CA ALA A 217 -13.96 -18.32 36.56
C ALA A 217 -13.18 -19.59 36.90
N LEU A 218 -11.92 -19.45 37.29
CA LEU A 218 -11.03 -20.55 37.66
C LEU A 218 -10.55 -20.40 39.11
N PRO A 219 -10.08 -21.49 39.76
CA PRO A 219 -9.41 -21.39 41.03
C PRO A 219 -8.24 -20.40 41.06
N ASN A 220 -7.81 -20.02 42.26
CA ASN A 220 -6.63 -19.16 42.50
C ASN A 220 -6.71 -17.77 41.85
N ASN A 221 -7.89 -17.15 41.86
CA ASN A 221 -8.12 -15.83 41.27
C ASN A 221 -7.77 -15.74 39.79
N LYS A 222 -7.98 -16.81 39.04
CA LYS A 222 -7.78 -16.83 37.57
C LYS A 222 -9.13 -16.80 36.85
N VAL A 223 -9.06 -16.34 35.61
CA VAL A 223 -10.16 -16.35 34.64
C VAL A 223 -9.63 -16.81 33.30
N LYS A 224 -10.48 -17.46 32.50
CA LYS A 224 -10.17 -17.85 31.13
C LYS A 224 -11.10 -17.10 30.18
N TYR A 225 -10.52 -16.25 29.35
CA TYR A 225 -11.19 -15.60 28.23
C TYR A 225 -11.22 -16.54 27.02
N ARG A 226 -12.39 -16.69 26.38
CA ARG A 226 -12.59 -17.58 25.23
C ARG A 226 -12.94 -16.76 24.01
N TRP A 227 -11.94 -16.37 23.22
CA TRP A 227 -12.10 -15.66 21.96
C TRP A 227 -12.15 -16.63 20.79
N LYS A 228 -13.00 -16.33 19.79
CA LYS A 228 -13.10 -17.12 18.56
C LYS A 228 -13.33 -16.22 17.36
N THR A 229 -12.48 -16.35 16.35
CA THR A 229 -12.79 -15.87 15.01
C THR A 229 -13.18 -17.02 14.11
N ARG A 230 -14.21 -16.80 13.30
CA ARG A 230 -14.80 -17.75 12.35
C ARG A 230 -14.55 -17.34 10.91
N TYR A 231 -13.81 -16.26 10.73
CA TYR A 231 -13.31 -15.80 9.44
C TYR A 231 -11.87 -16.26 9.23
N ALA A 232 -11.49 -16.44 7.96
CA ALA A 232 -10.12 -16.78 7.64
C ALA A 232 -9.16 -15.70 8.16
N ILE A 233 -8.06 -16.15 8.76
CA ILE A 233 -7.09 -15.30 9.45
C ILE A 233 -5.67 -15.75 9.14
N ASP A 234 -4.79 -14.78 8.89
CA ASP A 234 -3.37 -15.07 8.73
C ASP A 234 -2.67 -15.25 10.07
N TYR A 235 -1.58 -16.02 10.08
CA TYR A 235 -0.83 -16.35 11.29
C TYR A 235 -0.36 -15.11 12.06
N TYR A 236 0.03 -14.03 11.35
CA TYR A 236 0.58 -12.83 11.98
C TYR A 236 -0.50 -11.93 12.60
N LEU A 237 -1.76 -12.12 12.20
CA LEU A 237 -2.92 -11.37 12.69
C LEU A 237 -3.55 -11.99 13.96
N ILE A 238 -3.20 -13.24 14.31
CA ILE A 238 -3.62 -13.86 15.57
C ILE A 238 -2.99 -13.11 16.73
N SER A 239 -3.83 -12.61 17.65
CA SER A 239 -3.36 -11.63 18.63
C SER A 239 -3.88 -11.86 20.04
N VAL A 240 -3.12 -11.35 21.00
CA VAL A 240 -3.45 -11.26 22.42
C VAL A 240 -2.97 -9.94 22.98
N ALA A 241 -3.82 -9.24 23.74
CA ALA A 241 -3.42 -8.12 24.56
C ALA A 241 -4.01 -8.26 25.97
N ILE A 242 -3.17 -8.15 27.00
CA ILE A 242 -3.53 -8.40 28.40
C ILE A 242 -3.14 -7.18 29.23
N ALA A 243 -4.13 -6.52 29.85
CA ALA A 243 -3.88 -5.46 30.80
C ALA A 243 -5.08 -5.30 31.76
N ARG A 244 -4.99 -4.36 32.68
CA ARG A 244 -6.15 -3.87 33.39
C ARG A 244 -6.88 -2.87 32.51
N TYR A 245 -7.87 -3.35 31.77
CA TYR A 245 -8.68 -2.54 30.87
C TYR A 245 -10.05 -2.17 31.42
N VAL A 246 -10.58 -1.06 30.92
CA VAL A 246 -12.02 -0.75 30.89
C VAL A 246 -12.50 -1.01 29.47
N GLU A 247 -13.61 -1.68 29.31
CA GLU A 247 -14.25 -1.89 28.03
C GLU A 247 -15.19 -0.73 27.72
N TYR A 248 -15.11 -0.23 26.48
CA TYR A 248 -16.01 0.78 25.96
C TYR A 248 -16.48 0.38 24.55
N THR A 249 -17.77 0.14 24.41
CA THR A 249 -18.37 -0.33 23.17
C THR A 249 -19.22 0.76 22.54
N THR A 250 -19.01 0.99 21.24
CA THR A 250 -19.85 1.78 20.35
C THR A 250 -20.30 0.91 19.18
N TYR A 251 -21.08 1.47 18.24
CA TYR A 251 -21.60 0.71 17.11
C TYR A 251 -21.45 1.50 15.81
N ALA A 252 -21.19 0.79 14.72
CA ALA A 252 -21.30 1.31 13.36
C ALA A 252 -22.58 0.78 12.70
N HIS A 253 -23.20 1.62 11.84
CA HIS A 253 -24.45 1.33 11.14
C HIS A 253 -24.27 1.57 9.63
N PRO A 254 -23.48 0.73 8.91
CA PRO A 254 -23.28 0.88 7.47
C PRO A 254 -24.62 0.80 6.72
N ALA A 255 -24.80 1.62 5.69
CA ALA A 255 -26.02 1.61 4.87
C ALA A 255 -26.29 0.24 4.22
N SER A 256 -25.23 -0.52 3.95
CA SER A 256 -25.29 -1.90 3.42
C SER A 256 -25.72 -2.95 4.46
N LEU A 257 -25.88 -2.56 5.74
CA LEU A 257 -26.35 -3.42 6.83
C LEU A 257 -27.52 -2.76 7.58
N PRO A 258 -28.68 -2.53 6.94
CA PRO A 258 -29.72 -1.62 7.42
C PRO A 258 -30.48 -2.09 8.67
N ASN A 259 -30.44 -3.39 9.01
CA ASN A 259 -31.19 -3.98 10.13
C ASN A 259 -30.27 -4.48 11.25
N ASP A 260 -28.98 -4.21 11.18
CA ASP A 260 -28.00 -4.67 12.14
C ASP A 260 -26.93 -3.60 12.37
N SER A 261 -25.99 -3.86 13.26
CA SER A 261 -24.89 -2.97 13.59
C SER A 261 -23.62 -3.77 13.86
N ILE A 262 -22.49 -3.14 13.61
CA ILE A 262 -21.18 -3.73 13.88
C ILE A 262 -20.71 -3.21 15.25
N PRO A 263 -20.53 -4.07 16.26
CA PRO A 263 -19.96 -3.66 17.55
C PRO A 263 -18.51 -3.18 17.37
N ILE A 264 -18.18 -2.06 18.02
CA ILE A 264 -16.82 -1.54 18.10
C ILE A 264 -16.38 -1.61 19.55
N VAL A 265 -15.63 -2.66 19.89
CA VAL A 265 -15.23 -2.99 21.25
C VAL A 265 -13.83 -2.49 21.54
N ASN A 266 -13.70 -1.50 22.42
CA ASN A 266 -12.41 -0.90 22.75
C ASN A 266 -12.00 -1.26 24.18
N TYR A 267 -10.80 -1.80 24.33
CA TYR A 267 -10.14 -2.03 25.61
C TYR A 267 -9.12 -0.93 25.89
N VAL A 268 -9.52 0.03 26.71
CA VAL A 268 -8.65 1.15 27.13
C VAL A 268 -8.14 0.91 28.55
N TYR A 269 -7.00 1.45 28.90
CA TYR A 269 -6.43 1.28 30.25
C TYR A 269 -7.40 1.76 31.33
N ASN A 270 -7.41 1.08 32.47
CA ASN A 270 -8.29 1.39 33.61
C ASN A 270 -7.83 2.61 34.45
N ASN A 271 -6.84 3.36 34.00
CA ASN A 271 -6.53 4.66 34.61
C ASN A 271 -7.77 5.57 34.51
N PRO A 272 -8.20 6.24 35.59
CA PRO A 272 -9.45 7.01 35.61
C PRO A 272 -9.56 8.09 34.53
N ASN A 273 -8.44 8.58 34.03
CA ASN A 273 -8.40 9.65 33.01
C ASN A 273 -8.39 9.11 31.57
N THR A 274 -8.10 7.83 31.36
CA THR A 274 -7.92 7.29 29.99
C THR A 274 -9.21 7.33 29.20
N LEU A 275 -10.28 6.71 29.68
CA LEU A 275 -11.56 6.66 28.96
C LEU A 275 -12.18 8.04 28.76
N PRO A 276 -12.26 8.95 29.77
CA PRO A 276 -12.78 10.29 29.55
C PRO A 276 -12.01 11.08 28.50
N PHE A 277 -10.68 10.94 28.42
CA PHE A 277 -9.85 11.57 27.40
C PHE A 277 -10.07 10.99 26.01
N LEU A 278 -10.14 9.65 25.89
CA LEU A 278 -10.22 8.97 24.60
C LEU A 278 -11.65 8.90 24.03
N LYS A 279 -12.68 9.05 24.86
CA LYS A 279 -14.07 8.89 24.46
C LYS A 279 -14.49 9.65 23.19
N PRO A 280 -14.12 10.93 22.96
CA PRO A 280 -14.48 11.64 21.74
C PRO A 280 -13.90 10.99 20.47
N TYR A 281 -12.73 10.39 20.55
CA TYR A 281 -12.09 9.69 19.43
C TYR A 281 -12.76 8.33 19.19
N LEU A 282 -13.06 7.61 20.26
CA LEU A 282 -13.72 6.30 20.18
C LEU A 282 -15.15 6.42 19.63
N ASP A 283 -15.87 7.48 20.01
CA ASP A 283 -17.23 7.76 19.50
C ASP A 283 -17.25 8.04 17.98
N SER A 284 -16.13 8.44 17.38
CA SER A 284 -16.04 8.73 15.96
C SER A 284 -15.69 7.51 15.08
N LEU A 285 -15.24 6.41 15.67
CA LEU A 285 -14.80 5.21 14.94
C LEU A 285 -15.92 4.58 14.11
N GLY A 286 -17.15 4.59 14.62
CA GLY A 286 -18.31 4.07 13.90
C GLY A 286 -18.48 4.71 12.53
N MET A 287 -18.36 6.03 12.45
CA MET A 287 -18.47 6.77 11.19
C MET A 287 -17.35 6.39 10.18
N MET A 288 -16.13 6.07 10.66
CA MET A 288 -15.06 5.59 9.77
C MET A 288 -15.39 4.22 9.19
N VAL A 289 -15.89 3.28 10.02
CA VAL A 289 -16.33 1.95 9.58
C VAL A 289 -17.45 2.07 8.54
N GLU A 290 -18.41 2.96 8.77
CA GLU A 290 -19.51 3.23 7.83
C GLU A 290 -18.97 3.78 6.50
N TYR A 291 -18.10 4.79 6.55
CA TYR A 291 -17.50 5.42 5.36
C TYR A 291 -16.71 4.42 4.52
N PHE A 292 -15.82 3.64 5.12
CA PHE A 292 -15.03 2.65 4.37
C PHE A 292 -15.90 1.50 3.87
N SER A 293 -16.94 1.11 4.62
CA SER A 293 -17.94 0.13 4.14
C SER A 293 -18.66 0.61 2.88
N ASP A 294 -19.00 1.88 2.81
CA ASP A 294 -19.65 2.47 1.63
C ASP A 294 -18.69 2.54 0.43
N ARG A 295 -17.41 2.80 0.66
CA ARG A 295 -16.41 2.97 -0.41
C ARG A 295 -15.83 1.65 -0.93
N LEU A 296 -15.61 0.67 -0.06
CA LEU A 296 -14.83 -0.54 -0.36
C LEU A 296 -15.66 -1.83 -0.31
N GLY A 297 -16.92 -1.75 0.11
CA GLY A 297 -17.78 -2.89 0.44
C GLY A 297 -17.93 -3.04 1.95
N LEU A 298 -19.02 -3.67 2.39
CA LEU A 298 -19.31 -3.87 3.80
C LEU A 298 -18.08 -4.36 4.56
N TYR A 299 -17.90 -3.87 5.78
CA TYR A 299 -16.84 -4.32 6.69
C TYR A 299 -16.75 -5.86 6.68
N PRO A 300 -15.60 -6.46 6.31
CA PRO A 300 -15.55 -7.89 5.98
C PRO A 300 -15.92 -8.80 7.14
N PHE A 301 -15.65 -8.36 8.37
CA PHE A 301 -15.86 -9.13 9.60
C PHE A 301 -17.11 -8.67 10.35
N TYR A 302 -18.13 -8.18 9.64
CA TYR A 302 -19.36 -7.59 10.21
C TYR A 302 -20.13 -8.54 11.13
N GLY A 303 -20.01 -9.86 10.95
CA GLY A 303 -20.62 -10.86 11.83
C GLY A 303 -19.90 -11.06 13.17
N GLU A 304 -18.79 -10.37 13.41
CA GLU A 304 -18.04 -10.41 14.67
C GLU A 304 -18.00 -9.03 15.34
N LYS A 305 -16.94 -8.26 15.14
CA LYS A 305 -16.75 -6.91 15.66
C LYS A 305 -15.61 -6.19 14.95
N TYR A 306 -15.45 -4.90 15.23
CA TYR A 306 -14.19 -4.19 15.17
C TYR A 306 -13.79 -3.72 16.56
N GLY A 307 -12.57 -3.26 16.78
CA GLY A 307 -12.19 -2.64 18.05
C GLY A 307 -10.70 -2.47 18.23
N HIS A 308 -10.34 -2.01 19.42
CA HIS A 308 -8.94 -1.71 19.76
C HIS A 308 -8.56 -2.28 21.12
N CYS A 309 -7.29 -2.69 21.22
CA CYS A 309 -6.60 -2.88 22.50
C CYS A 309 -5.47 -1.89 22.63
N MET A 310 -5.42 -1.14 23.72
CA MET A 310 -4.28 -0.31 24.02
C MET A 310 -3.07 -1.17 24.43
N ALA A 311 -1.91 -0.91 23.80
CA ALA A 311 -0.65 -1.53 24.14
C ALA A 311 0.46 -0.46 24.17
N PRO A 312 1.49 -0.57 25.03
CA PRO A 312 2.46 0.50 25.24
C PRO A 312 3.60 0.48 24.20
N PHE A 313 3.23 0.67 22.93
CA PHE A 313 4.18 0.81 21.82
C PHE A 313 3.82 2.02 20.95
N SER A 314 4.73 2.44 20.08
CA SER A 314 4.47 3.52 19.12
C SER A 314 3.82 2.94 17.86
N GLY A 315 2.74 3.57 17.39
CA GLY A 315 2.01 3.14 16.20
C GLY A 315 0.83 2.22 16.48
N GLY A 316 0.46 1.44 15.48
CA GLY A 316 -0.60 0.45 15.51
C GLY A 316 -0.15 -0.89 14.94
N MET A 317 -1.03 -1.86 15.08
CA MET A 317 -0.94 -3.18 14.47
C MET A 317 -2.36 -3.66 14.14
N GLU A 318 -2.58 -3.95 12.88
CA GLU A 318 -3.85 -4.24 12.27
C GLU A 318 -4.50 -5.58 12.67
N HIS A 319 -4.20 -6.12 13.83
CA HIS A 319 -4.76 -7.42 14.22
C HIS A 319 -6.24 -7.54 13.87
N GLN A 320 -6.57 -8.55 13.08
CA GLN A 320 -7.90 -8.77 12.53
C GLN A 320 -9.00 -8.63 13.61
N THR A 321 -9.95 -7.75 13.40
CA THR A 321 -11.07 -7.39 14.29
C THR A 321 -10.69 -6.74 15.62
N MET A 322 -9.42 -6.67 16.01
CA MET A 322 -8.95 -6.12 17.29
C MET A 322 -7.58 -5.45 17.14
N THR A 323 -7.54 -4.29 16.53
CA THR A 323 -6.34 -3.48 16.35
C THR A 323 -5.62 -3.23 17.68
N SER A 324 -4.33 -3.49 17.73
CA SER A 324 -3.49 -3.07 18.87
C SER A 324 -2.91 -1.70 18.61
N VAL A 325 -3.01 -0.76 19.56
CA VAL A 325 -2.64 0.64 19.31
C VAL A 325 -2.07 1.33 20.55
N GLY A 326 -1.03 2.15 20.32
CA GLY A 326 -0.45 2.99 21.37
C GLY A 326 -1.18 4.31 21.59
N PHE A 327 -1.79 4.88 20.54
CA PHE A 327 -2.30 6.26 20.52
C PHE A 327 -3.67 6.36 19.83
N LEU A 328 -4.74 6.02 20.53
CA LEU A 328 -6.13 6.10 20.01
C LEU A 328 -6.60 7.52 19.65
N GLN A 329 -5.94 8.55 20.14
CA GLN A 329 -6.24 9.94 19.78
C GLN A 329 -5.69 10.35 18.40
N ASN A 330 -4.90 9.50 17.74
CA ASN A 330 -4.37 9.77 16.42
C ASN A 330 -5.38 9.36 15.33
N PHE A 331 -6.05 10.35 14.74
CA PHE A 331 -7.06 10.14 13.69
C PHE A 331 -6.49 9.44 12.45
N SER A 332 -5.29 9.84 12.01
CA SER A 332 -4.61 9.25 10.86
C SER A 332 -4.32 7.77 11.09
N LEU A 333 -3.75 7.45 12.26
CA LEU A 333 -3.44 6.07 12.66
C LEU A 333 -4.71 5.21 12.71
N ASN A 334 -5.79 5.70 13.33
CA ASN A 334 -7.05 4.95 13.39
C ASN A 334 -7.63 4.65 11.99
N ALA A 335 -7.50 5.60 11.04
CA ALA A 335 -7.93 5.39 9.66
C ALA A 335 -7.05 4.36 8.92
N HIS A 336 -5.74 4.41 9.16
CA HIS A 336 -4.75 3.47 8.62
C HIS A 336 -5.05 2.03 9.09
N GLU A 337 -5.12 1.84 10.40
CA GLU A 337 -5.36 0.51 11.00
C GLU A 337 -6.75 -0.05 10.65
N LEU A 338 -7.74 0.80 10.51
CA LEU A 338 -9.07 0.36 10.06
C LEU A 338 -9.07 -0.04 8.58
N MET A 339 -8.34 0.67 7.71
CA MET A 339 -8.24 0.33 6.30
C MET A 339 -7.63 -1.04 6.08
N HIS A 340 -6.71 -1.46 6.93
CA HIS A 340 -6.13 -2.79 6.91
C HIS A 340 -7.16 -3.91 7.00
N GLN A 341 -8.32 -3.68 7.63
CA GLN A 341 -9.35 -4.70 7.71
C GLN A 341 -9.85 -5.13 6.32
N TRP A 342 -9.72 -4.27 5.28
CA TRP A 342 -9.94 -4.62 3.86
C TRP A 342 -8.65 -5.02 3.15
N PHE A 343 -7.56 -4.27 3.34
CA PHE A 343 -6.26 -4.46 2.67
C PHE A 343 -5.19 -4.88 3.68
N GLY A 344 -5.04 -6.17 3.88
CA GLY A 344 -4.17 -6.79 4.90
C GLY A 344 -4.86 -7.97 5.57
N ASP A 345 -6.06 -7.77 6.09
CA ASP A 345 -6.80 -8.80 6.84
C ASP A 345 -7.76 -9.58 5.94
N HIS A 346 -8.67 -8.90 5.24
CA HIS A 346 -9.60 -9.55 4.31
C HIS A 346 -8.87 -10.07 3.08
N VAL A 347 -8.15 -9.20 2.39
CA VAL A 347 -7.24 -9.56 1.30
C VAL A 347 -5.81 -9.26 1.73
N THR A 348 -5.03 -10.29 2.02
CA THR A 348 -3.64 -10.17 2.49
C THR A 348 -2.68 -10.20 1.31
N CYS A 349 -1.54 -9.53 1.40
CA CYS A 349 -0.47 -9.65 0.42
C CYS A 349 -0.01 -11.11 0.32
N LYS A 350 0.13 -11.62 -0.90
CA LYS A 350 0.48 -13.03 -1.16
C LYS A 350 1.85 -13.43 -0.64
N THR A 351 2.77 -12.48 -0.68
CA THR A 351 4.11 -12.58 -0.13
C THR A 351 4.56 -11.21 0.38
N TRP A 352 5.55 -11.14 1.25
CA TRP A 352 6.04 -9.86 1.78
C TRP A 352 6.59 -8.89 0.72
N LYS A 353 6.91 -9.32 -0.49
CA LYS A 353 7.21 -8.42 -1.61
C LYS A 353 5.97 -7.73 -2.18
N ASP A 354 4.78 -8.22 -1.86
CA ASP A 354 3.50 -7.64 -2.24
C ASP A 354 2.89 -6.76 -1.13
N ILE A 355 3.66 -6.45 -0.08
CA ILE A 355 3.22 -5.68 1.12
C ILE A 355 2.59 -4.31 0.79
N PHE A 356 2.86 -3.77 -0.38
CA PHE A 356 2.20 -2.59 -0.91
C PHE A 356 0.67 -2.71 -0.87
N ILE A 357 0.12 -3.93 -1.09
CA ILE A 357 -1.34 -4.19 -1.03
C ILE A 357 -1.89 -3.90 0.38
N ASN A 358 -1.12 -4.20 1.42
CA ASN A 358 -1.49 -3.88 2.79
C ASN A 358 -1.21 -2.40 3.08
N GLU A 359 0.05 -2.01 3.13
CA GLU A 359 0.51 -0.74 3.69
C GLU A 359 0.25 0.48 2.79
N GLY A 360 0.39 0.32 1.47
CA GLY A 360 0.13 1.40 0.52
C GLY A 360 -1.35 1.80 0.50
N PHE A 361 -2.25 0.81 0.56
CA PHE A 361 -3.69 1.07 0.66
C PHE A 361 -4.11 1.56 2.04
N ALA A 362 -3.52 1.02 3.13
CA ALA A 362 -3.78 1.51 4.48
C ALA A 362 -3.38 2.98 4.63
N SER A 363 -2.19 3.36 4.15
CA SER A 363 -1.74 4.75 4.13
C SER A 363 -2.63 5.64 3.25
N TYR A 364 -3.19 5.10 2.16
CA TYR A 364 -4.16 5.83 1.36
C TYR A 364 -5.52 5.99 2.07
N GLY A 365 -5.88 5.08 2.95
CA GLY A 365 -7.02 5.21 3.86
C GLY A 365 -6.99 6.48 4.70
N GLU A 366 -5.80 6.90 5.11
CA GLU A 366 -5.61 8.17 5.81
C GLU A 366 -6.03 9.37 4.95
N TYR A 367 -5.59 9.42 3.67
CA TYR A 367 -6.01 10.45 2.72
C TYR A 367 -7.53 10.48 2.56
N LEU A 368 -8.15 9.31 2.34
CA LEU A 368 -9.61 9.19 2.17
C LEU A 368 -10.38 9.66 3.41
N ALA A 369 -9.87 9.36 4.61
CA ALA A 369 -10.46 9.83 5.85
C ALA A 369 -10.36 11.36 5.99
N PHE A 370 -9.20 11.96 5.66
CA PHE A 370 -9.06 13.42 5.65
C PHE A 370 -9.97 14.08 4.63
N GLU A 371 -10.09 13.52 3.41
CA GLU A 371 -10.98 14.02 2.36
C GLU A 371 -12.44 14.04 2.81
N HIS A 372 -12.91 12.99 3.47
CA HIS A 372 -14.30 12.85 3.88
C HIS A 372 -14.64 13.60 5.17
N PHE A 373 -13.84 13.44 6.21
CA PHE A 373 -14.18 13.96 7.55
C PHE A 373 -13.74 15.40 7.80
N TYR A 374 -12.74 15.88 7.05
CA TYR A 374 -12.32 17.27 7.12
C TYR A 374 -12.72 18.01 5.83
N ASN A 375 -11.92 17.96 4.79
CA ASN A 375 -12.19 18.51 3.47
C ASN A 375 -11.06 18.15 2.47
N LEU A 376 -11.32 18.42 1.18
CA LEU A 376 -10.35 18.17 0.11
C LEU A 376 -9.00 18.89 0.35
N SER A 377 -9.01 20.12 0.86
CA SER A 377 -7.76 20.88 1.10
C SER A 377 -6.88 20.21 2.18
N ALA A 378 -7.48 19.66 3.24
CA ALA A 378 -6.76 18.93 4.27
C ALA A 378 -6.15 17.63 3.70
N ALA A 379 -6.90 16.91 2.87
CA ALA A 379 -6.40 15.70 2.19
C ALA A 379 -5.26 16.02 1.20
N GLN A 380 -5.40 17.09 0.41
CA GLN A 380 -4.34 17.55 -0.50
C GLN A 380 -3.06 17.98 0.24
N ALA A 381 -3.19 18.62 1.41
CA ALA A 381 -2.04 18.93 2.27
C ALA A 381 -1.35 17.66 2.77
N LYS A 382 -2.12 16.66 3.22
CA LYS A 382 -1.59 15.35 3.61
C LYS A 382 -0.83 14.68 2.46
N MET A 383 -1.38 14.69 1.24
CA MET A 383 -0.71 14.10 0.07
C MET A 383 0.54 14.89 -0.33
N LEU A 384 0.55 16.22 -0.16
CA LEU A 384 1.74 17.03 -0.38
C LEU A 384 2.88 16.66 0.59
N ASP A 385 2.57 16.40 1.86
CA ASP A 385 3.55 15.94 2.85
C ASP A 385 4.11 14.56 2.44
N VAL A 386 3.25 13.63 2.01
CA VAL A 386 3.64 12.32 1.47
C VAL A 386 4.58 12.48 0.27
N HIS A 387 4.20 13.28 -0.73
CA HIS A 387 5.05 13.54 -1.91
C HIS A 387 6.39 14.16 -1.52
N THR A 388 6.38 15.12 -0.59
CA THR A 388 7.60 15.79 -0.12
C THR A 388 8.55 14.80 0.54
N ASN A 389 8.06 13.88 1.35
CA ASN A 389 8.87 12.85 1.98
C ASN A 389 9.47 11.88 0.95
N VAL A 390 8.67 11.39 0.02
CA VAL A 390 9.15 10.48 -1.05
C VAL A 390 10.21 11.14 -1.91
N LEU A 391 10.04 12.42 -2.27
CA LEU A 391 10.95 13.15 -3.16
C LEU A 391 12.31 13.51 -2.54
N GLN A 392 12.52 13.29 -1.24
CA GLN A 392 13.83 13.45 -0.59
C GLN A 392 14.86 12.45 -1.14
N ASP A 393 14.44 11.20 -1.41
CA ASP A 393 15.26 10.17 -2.05
C ASP A 393 14.35 9.18 -2.80
N ASN A 394 14.13 9.41 -4.07
CA ASN A 394 13.15 8.69 -4.89
C ASN A 394 13.81 7.74 -5.90
N ASN A 395 14.90 7.05 -5.52
CA ASN A 395 15.66 6.20 -6.44
C ASN A 395 15.29 4.70 -6.37
N ALA A 396 14.27 4.34 -5.59
CA ALA A 396 13.84 2.96 -5.41
C ALA A 396 12.36 2.74 -5.83
N THR A 397 12.01 1.47 -5.97
CA THR A 397 10.68 1.00 -6.40
C THR A 397 9.75 0.78 -5.22
N VAL A 398 8.44 0.73 -5.43
CA VAL A 398 7.49 0.20 -4.44
C VAL A 398 7.73 -1.31 -4.27
N TYR A 399 7.82 -2.05 -5.37
CA TYR A 399 8.12 -3.47 -5.39
C TYR A 399 9.60 -3.75 -5.03
N PHE A 400 9.84 -4.88 -4.37
CA PHE A 400 11.18 -5.38 -4.03
C PHE A 400 11.19 -6.91 -3.97
N THR A 401 12.37 -7.52 -3.93
CA THR A 401 12.51 -8.99 -3.99
C THR A 401 13.11 -9.61 -2.73
N ASP A 402 13.92 -8.87 -1.97
CA ASP A 402 14.52 -9.36 -0.73
C ASP A 402 13.58 -9.18 0.46
N THR A 403 12.82 -10.22 0.76
CA THR A 403 11.90 -10.27 1.91
C THR A 403 12.58 -10.64 3.23
N THR A 404 13.90 -10.80 3.25
CA THR A 404 14.67 -11.02 4.49
C THR A 404 15.08 -9.70 5.15
N ASP A 405 15.05 -8.59 4.40
CA ASP A 405 15.26 -7.24 4.93
C ASP A 405 13.95 -6.63 5.42
N VAL A 406 13.70 -6.80 6.71
CA VAL A 406 12.48 -6.29 7.35
C VAL A 406 12.39 -4.76 7.31
N ASN A 407 13.54 -4.05 7.34
CA ASN A 407 13.54 -2.59 7.20
C ASN A 407 13.04 -2.19 5.81
N ARG A 408 13.31 -3.00 4.77
CA ARG A 408 12.78 -2.74 3.43
C ARG A 408 11.30 -3.09 3.32
N ILE A 409 10.84 -4.15 3.98
CA ILE A 409 9.40 -4.49 4.03
C ILE A 409 8.60 -3.29 4.56
N PHE A 410 9.05 -2.70 5.68
CA PHE A 410 8.37 -1.59 6.35
C PHE A 410 9.07 -0.24 6.14
N ASP A 411 9.68 -0.02 4.98
CA ASP A 411 10.26 1.28 4.65
C ASP A 411 9.17 2.35 4.55
N SER A 412 9.19 3.32 5.47
CA SER A 412 8.16 4.35 5.62
C SER A 412 7.95 5.15 4.34
N ARG A 413 9.04 5.47 3.64
CA ARG A 413 9.02 6.28 2.43
C ARG A 413 8.59 5.49 1.20
N LEU A 414 9.00 4.21 1.07
CA LEU A 414 8.77 3.43 -0.14
C LEU A 414 7.49 2.58 -0.07
N THR A 415 7.30 1.86 1.03
CA THR A 415 6.15 0.96 1.19
C THR A 415 4.88 1.74 1.56
N TYR A 416 4.99 2.71 2.47
CA TYR A 416 3.86 3.51 2.97
C TYR A 416 3.62 4.74 2.11
N ASP A 417 4.53 5.72 2.10
CA ASP A 417 4.31 7.01 1.45
C ASP A 417 4.28 6.89 -0.07
N LYS A 418 5.30 6.29 -0.71
CA LYS A 418 5.27 6.06 -2.15
C LYS A 418 4.12 5.12 -2.52
N GLY A 419 3.85 4.09 -1.70
CA GLY A 419 2.70 3.23 -1.83
C GLY A 419 1.39 4.03 -1.90
N SER A 420 1.14 4.92 -0.93
CA SER A 420 -0.03 5.80 -0.90
C SER A 420 -0.10 6.74 -2.10
N ALA A 421 1.03 7.37 -2.46
CA ALA A 421 1.10 8.29 -3.60
C ALA A 421 0.74 7.62 -4.94
N VAL A 422 1.20 6.37 -5.15
CA VAL A 422 0.87 5.65 -6.39
C VAL A 422 -0.59 5.18 -6.40
N VAL A 423 -1.19 4.81 -5.26
CA VAL A 423 -2.64 4.54 -5.18
C VAL A 423 -3.45 5.80 -5.51
N HIS A 424 -3.00 6.98 -5.04
CA HIS A 424 -3.62 8.26 -5.40
C HIS A 424 -3.55 8.55 -6.90
N THR A 425 -2.39 8.29 -7.52
CA THR A 425 -2.21 8.38 -8.98
C THR A 425 -3.12 7.41 -9.72
N LEU A 426 -3.32 6.17 -9.22
CA LEU A 426 -4.25 5.20 -9.79
C LEU A 426 -5.69 5.70 -9.78
N ARG A 427 -6.12 6.31 -8.65
CA ARG A 427 -7.45 6.93 -8.57
C ARG A 427 -7.62 8.07 -9.58
N TYR A 428 -6.58 8.88 -9.76
CA TYR A 428 -6.60 9.97 -10.75
C TYR A 428 -6.69 9.45 -12.20
N LEU A 429 -6.00 8.36 -12.50
CA LEU A 429 -6.02 7.69 -13.80
C LEU A 429 -7.40 7.11 -14.11
N LEU A 430 -8.00 6.39 -13.15
CA LEU A 430 -9.26 5.68 -13.33
C LEU A 430 -10.49 6.59 -13.15
N GLY A 431 -10.36 7.65 -12.35
CA GLY A 431 -11.47 8.44 -11.80
C GLY A 431 -12.21 7.69 -10.69
N ASP A 432 -12.88 8.43 -9.82
CA ASP A 432 -13.51 7.90 -8.59
C ASP A 432 -14.43 6.70 -8.83
N SER A 433 -15.26 6.78 -9.85
CA SER A 433 -16.28 5.75 -10.11
C SER A 433 -15.66 4.37 -10.41
N LEU A 434 -14.70 4.32 -11.35
CA LEU A 434 -14.03 3.06 -11.72
C LEU A 434 -13.04 2.61 -10.64
N PHE A 435 -12.37 3.55 -9.96
CA PHE A 435 -11.44 3.22 -8.89
C PHE A 435 -12.13 2.49 -7.75
N PHE A 436 -13.15 3.08 -7.13
CA PHE A 436 -13.84 2.45 -6.00
C PHE A 436 -14.62 1.19 -6.40
N ALA A 437 -15.26 1.17 -7.58
CA ALA A 437 -15.93 -0.02 -8.07
C ALA A 437 -14.93 -1.17 -8.36
N GLY A 438 -13.77 -0.83 -8.93
CA GLY A 438 -12.68 -1.79 -9.16
C GLY A 438 -12.12 -2.37 -7.87
N LEU A 439 -11.93 -1.53 -6.84
CA LEU A 439 -11.48 -2.00 -5.52
C LEU A 439 -12.52 -2.91 -4.85
N LYS A 440 -13.82 -2.59 -4.93
CA LYS A 440 -14.88 -3.49 -4.45
C LYS A 440 -14.87 -4.84 -5.17
N ASN A 441 -14.66 -4.82 -6.49
CA ASN A 441 -14.54 -6.06 -7.28
C ASN A 441 -13.32 -6.88 -6.83
N PHE A 442 -12.17 -6.24 -6.62
CA PHE A 442 -10.96 -6.89 -6.13
C PHE A 442 -11.17 -7.51 -4.75
N GLN A 443 -11.78 -6.79 -3.81
CA GLN A 443 -12.14 -7.31 -2.49
C GLN A 443 -13.09 -8.51 -2.56
N THR A 444 -14.01 -8.52 -3.51
CA THR A 444 -14.93 -9.66 -3.73
C THR A 444 -14.21 -10.86 -4.33
N GLN A 445 -13.35 -10.62 -5.33
CA GLN A 445 -12.64 -11.66 -6.06
C GLN A 445 -11.64 -12.43 -5.18
N TYR A 446 -10.96 -11.72 -4.28
CA TYR A 446 -9.93 -12.28 -3.39
C TYR A 446 -10.40 -12.37 -1.94
N SER A 447 -11.72 -12.39 -1.71
CA SER A 447 -12.35 -12.43 -0.39
C SER A 447 -11.73 -13.52 0.49
N PHE A 448 -11.27 -13.13 1.69
CA PHE A 448 -10.64 -13.99 2.69
C PHE A 448 -9.43 -14.79 2.18
N SER A 449 -8.74 -14.27 1.19
CA SER A 449 -7.60 -14.92 0.55
C SER A 449 -6.39 -13.98 0.48
N THR A 450 -5.40 -14.34 -0.33
CA THR A 450 -4.21 -13.53 -0.59
C THR A 450 -4.16 -13.09 -2.04
N ALA A 451 -3.53 -11.95 -2.30
CA ALA A 451 -3.33 -11.44 -3.65
C ALA A 451 -1.92 -10.88 -3.84
N SER A 452 -1.34 -11.07 -5.03
CA SER A 452 -0.12 -10.42 -5.48
C SER A 452 -0.42 -9.07 -6.14
N ILE A 453 0.61 -8.27 -6.36
CA ILE A 453 0.51 -7.03 -7.15
C ILE A 453 0.00 -7.34 -8.57
N ASP A 454 0.42 -8.46 -9.17
CA ASP A 454 -0.07 -8.89 -10.48
C ASP A 454 -1.56 -9.28 -10.44
N ASP A 455 -2.02 -9.89 -9.35
CA ASP A 455 -3.44 -10.20 -9.15
C ASP A 455 -4.29 -8.91 -9.07
N LEU A 456 -3.80 -7.88 -8.36
CA LEU A 456 -4.42 -6.55 -8.30
C LEU A 456 -4.47 -5.89 -9.68
N HIS A 457 -3.34 -5.89 -10.41
CA HIS A 457 -3.25 -5.38 -11.77
C HIS A 457 -4.29 -6.02 -12.70
N ASN A 458 -4.28 -7.35 -12.77
CA ASN A 458 -5.15 -8.11 -13.65
C ASN A 458 -6.63 -7.90 -13.30
N SER A 459 -6.97 -7.88 -12.01
CA SER A 459 -8.34 -7.64 -11.55
C SER A 459 -8.85 -6.25 -11.94
N LEU A 460 -8.06 -5.21 -11.69
CA LEU A 460 -8.44 -3.83 -12.04
C LEU A 460 -8.51 -3.62 -13.56
N GLN A 461 -7.55 -4.13 -14.33
CA GLN A 461 -7.55 -4.02 -15.78
C GLN A 461 -8.75 -4.75 -16.41
N ALA A 462 -9.06 -5.96 -15.95
CA ALA A 462 -10.20 -6.72 -16.43
C ALA A 462 -11.54 -6.03 -16.10
N PHE A 463 -11.67 -5.47 -14.89
CA PHE A 463 -12.88 -4.80 -14.44
C PHE A 463 -13.11 -3.46 -15.15
N THR A 464 -12.07 -2.64 -15.28
CA THR A 464 -12.18 -1.27 -15.82
C THR A 464 -12.14 -1.23 -17.35
N GLY A 465 -11.56 -2.24 -18.00
CA GLY A 465 -11.27 -2.25 -19.43
C GLY A 465 -10.14 -1.29 -19.83
N ILE A 466 -9.49 -0.63 -18.87
CA ILE A 466 -8.37 0.29 -19.10
C ILE A 466 -7.07 -0.48 -19.03
N ASN A 467 -6.18 -0.29 -20.02
CA ASN A 467 -4.84 -0.87 -19.99
C ASN A 467 -4.00 -0.19 -18.89
N LEU A 468 -3.62 -0.93 -17.86
CA LEU A 468 -2.84 -0.47 -16.72
C LEU A 468 -1.38 -0.92 -16.75
N ASN A 469 -0.91 -1.56 -17.83
CA ASN A 469 0.47 -2.06 -17.92
C ASN A 469 1.50 -0.96 -17.67
N ASP A 470 1.40 0.17 -18.39
CA ASP A 470 2.32 1.30 -18.22
C ASP A 470 2.27 1.84 -16.77
N TYR A 471 1.11 1.87 -16.14
CA TYR A 471 0.99 2.31 -14.74
C TYR A 471 1.77 1.39 -13.79
N PHE A 472 1.54 0.07 -13.84
CA PHE A 472 2.22 -0.88 -12.95
C PHE A 472 3.73 -0.92 -13.24
N ASP A 473 4.13 -0.96 -14.51
CA ASP A 473 5.53 -1.01 -14.92
C ASP A 473 6.31 0.23 -14.44
N GLN A 474 5.70 1.42 -14.50
CA GLN A 474 6.38 2.68 -14.22
C GLN A 474 6.27 3.10 -12.75
N TRP A 475 5.12 2.93 -12.12
CA TRP A 475 4.87 3.44 -10.77
C TRP A 475 5.12 2.42 -9.65
N ILE A 476 4.92 1.12 -9.91
CA ILE A 476 5.10 0.05 -8.93
C ILE A 476 6.48 -0.62 -9.09
N TYR A 477 6.77 -1.10 -10.31
CA TYR A 477 8.02 -1.79 -10.63
C TYR A 477 9.13 -0.82 -11.03
N GLY A 478 8.79 0.38 -11.50
CA GLY A 478 9.71 1.45 -11.87
C GLY A 478 10.20 2.25 -10.67
N SER A 479 11.39 2.85 -10.81
CA SER A 479 11.99 3.74 -9.81
C SER A 479 11.94 5.21 -10.25
N GLY A 480 11.95 6.11 -9.27
CA GLY A 480 11.92 7.54 -9.53
C GLY A 480 10.51 8.12 -9.64
N SER A 481 10.44 9.30 -10.23
CA SER A 481 9.22 10.07 -10.54
C SER A 481 9.46 11.02 -11.72
N PRO A 482 8.41 11.49 -12.41
CA PRO A 482 8.54 12.50 -13.46
C PRO A 482 8.97 13.85 -12.92
N VAL A 483 9.69 14.59 -13.76
CA VAL A 483 10.06 16.00 -13.56
C VAL A 483 9.55 16.77 -14.77
N PHE A 484 8.53 17.61 -14.56
CA PHE A 484 7.91 18.40 -15.63
C PHE A 484 8.49 19.81 -15.68
N TYR A 485 8.91 20.25 -16.87
CA TYR A 485 9.42 21.60 -17.13
C TYR A 485 9.08 22.02 -18.56
N GLY A 486 9.16 23.30 -18.86
CA GLY A 486 8.80 23.70 -20.21
C GLY A 486 8.70 25.18 -20.48
N GLN A 487 7.80 25.52 -21.41
CA GLN A 487 7.59 26.88 -21.87
C GLN A 487 6.11 27.14 -22.09
N TYR A 488 5.71 28.38 -21.94
CA TYR A 488 4.36 28.81 -22.22
C TYR A 488 4.31 30.18 -22.90
N TYR A 489 3.19 30.45 -23.60
CA TYR A 489 2.84 31.73 -24.16
C TYR A 489 1.32 31.84 -24.34
N SER A 490 0.78 33.05 -24.45
CA SER A 490 -0.60 33.29 -24.86
C SER A 490 -0.68 34.55 -25.72
N ASP A 491 -1.48 34.50 -26.80
CA ASP A 491 -1.63 35.58 -27.79
C ASP A 491 -3.01 36.26 -27.73
N GLY A 492 -3.84 35.86 -26.78
CA GLY A 492 -5.22 36.34 -26.66
C GLY A 492 -6.25 35.59 -27.51
N ASN A 493 -5.82 34.58 -28.27
CA ASN A 493 -6.66 33.63 -28.97
C ASN A 493 -6.39 32.21 -28.52
N ASN A 494 -5.13 31.91 -28.16
CA ASN A 494 -4.69 30.61 -27.70
C ASN A 494 -3.68 30.73 -26.55
N ILE A 495 -3.65 29.68 -25.74
CA ILE A 495 -2.55 29.38 -24.81
C ILE A 495 -1.73 28.26 -25.43
N TYR A 496 -0.43 28.49 -25.54
CA TYR A 496 0.56 27.55 -26.05
C TYR A 496 1.40 27.02 -24.89
N ILE A 497 1.48 25.70 -24.74
CA ILE A 497 2.25 25.08 -23.67
C ILE A 497 3.15 23.99 -24.27
N LYS A 498 4.44 24.08 -24.02
CA LYS A 498 5.41 23.03 -24.30
C LYS A 498 5.80 22.38 -22.98
N VAL A 499 5.52 21.10 -22.83
CA VAL A 499 5.85 20.30 -21.64
C VAL A 499 6.96 19.32 -22.02
N ASN A 500 8.05 19.36 -21.29
CA ASN A 500 9.08 18.33 -21.32
C ASN A 500 8.98 17.51 -20.05
N GLU A 501 9.20 16.20 -20.16
CA GLU A 501 9.40 15.31 -19.05
C GLU A 501 10.82 14.77 -19.05
N SER A 502 11.48 14.86 -17.93
CA SER A 502 12.60 14.02 -17.54
C SER A 502 12.22 13.23 -16.29
N THR A 503 13.05 12.34 -15.84
CA THR A 503 12.76 11.53 -14.65
C THR A 503 13.90 11.58 -13.65
N THR A 504 13.61 11.30 -12.39
CA THR A 504 14.63 11.24 -11.33
C THR A 504 15.45 9.95 -11.38
N SER A 505 15.04 8.96 -12.19
CA SER A 505 15.75 7.68 -12.36
C SER A 505 15.86 7.30 -13.84
N THR A 506 17.04 6.92 -14.28
CA THR A 506 17.27 6.46 -15.65
C THR A 506 16.64 5.09 -15.94
N ALA A 507 16.31 4.32 -14.91
CA ALA A 507 15.65 3.02 -15.06
C ALA A 507 14.19 3.15 -15.53
N THR A 508 13.54 4.29 -15.25
CA THR A 508 12.18 4.61 -15.74
C THR A 508 12.26 5.93 -16.52
N PRO A 509 12.50 5.88 -17.83
CA PRO A 509 12.78 7.08 -18.62
C PRO A 509 11.56 7.94 -18.97
N LEU A 510 10.35 7.44 -18.70
CA LEU A 510 9.07 8.11 -18.96
C LEU A 510 8.01 7.58 -17.97
N PHE A 511 7.15 8.48 -17.48
CA PHE A 511 5.94 8.16 -16.75
C PHE A 511 4.72 8.60 -17.55
N LYS A 512 4.04 7.65 -18.18
CA LYS A 512 2.78 7.94 -18.91
C LYS A 512 1.67 8.18 -17.88
N THR A 513 1.14 9.40 -17.87
CA THR A 513 0.18 9.82 -16.86
C THR A 513 -0.69 10.96 -17.35
N PRO A 514 -1.96 11.06 -16.94
CA PRO A 514 -2.68 12.31 -17.07
C PRO A 514 -2.03 13.38 -16.17
N LEU A 515 -2.08 14.65 -16.60
CA LEU A 515 -1.46 15.77 -15.92
C LEU A 515 -2.41 16.97 -15.88
N GLU A 516 -2.65 17.52 -14.71
CA GLU A 516 -3.31 18.82 -14.57
C GLU A 516 -2.31 19.95 -14.72
N ILE A 517 -2.69 20.95 -15.50
CA ILE A 517 -1.92 22.17 -15.70
C ILE A 517 -2.82 23.36 -15.37
N ARG A 518 -2.46 24.15 -14.36
CA ARG A 518 -3.12 25.41 -14.02
C ARG A 518 -2.41 26.55 -14.73
N CYS A 519 -3.11 27.21 -15.64
CA CYS A 519 -2.68 28.42 -16.31
C CYS A 519 -3.11 29.63 -15.48
N LEU A 520 -2.16 30.38 -14.92
CA LEU A 520 -2.42 31.51 -14.03
C LEU A 520 -2.76 32.75 -14.87
N SER A 521 -3.88 33.43 -14.59
CA SER A 521 -4.32 34.64 -15.30
C SER A 521 -5.00 35.65 -14.38
N ALA A 522 -4.76 36.93 -14.61
CA ALA A 522 -5.43 38.03 -13.90
C ALA A 522 -6.96 38.01 -14.08
N SER A 523 -7.47 37.41 -15.17
CA SER A 523 -8.90 37.21 -15.44
C SER A 523 -9.48 35.92 -14.85
N GLY A 524 -8.74 35.26 -13.97
CA GLY A 524 -9.06 33.97 -13.36
C GLY A 524 -8.34 32.80 -14.04
N ASP A 525 -7.84 31.88 -13.23
CA ASP A 525 -7.07 30.73 -13.69
C ASP A 525 -7.90 29.78 -14.57
N THR A 526 -7.19 28.96 -15.35
CA THR A 526 -7.78 27.86 -16.10
C THR A 526 -7.00 26.58 -15.80
N ILE A 527 -7.69 25.51 -15.42
CA ILE A 527 -7.10 24.17 -15.26
C ILE A 527 -7.46 23.34 -16.48
N ILE A 528 -6.44 22.73 -17.08
CA ILE A 528 -6.60 21.77 -18.18
C ILE A 528 -6.04 20.43 -17.73
N LYS A 529 -6.62 19.34 -18.25
CA LYS A 529 -6.10 17.99 -18.09
C LYS A 529 -5.58 17.51 -19.44
N VAL A 530 -4.35 17.03 -19.47
CA VAL A 530 -3.66 16.54 -20.66
C VAL A 530 -3.06 15.18 -20.38
N ASP A 531 -2.79 14.38 -21.42
CA ASP A 531 -2.15 13.09 -21.28
C ASP A 531 -0.67 13.21 -21.70
N ILE A 532 0.22 12.79 -20.82
CA ILE A 532 1.64 12.68 -21.06
C ILE A 532 1.96 11.24 -21.49
N ALA A 533 2.40 11.06 -22.72
CA ALA A 533 2.74 9.76 -23.32
C ALA A 533 4.15 9.73 -23.95
N GLN A 534 4.86 10.85 -23.92
CA GLN A 534 6.20 11.05 -24.46
C GLN A 534 6.96 12.09 -23.62
N ASN A 535 8.28 12.14 -23.77
CA ASN A 535 9.10 13.11 -23.05
C ASN A 535 8.93 14.58 -23.54
N LEU A 536 8.20 14.80 -24.62
CA LEU A 536 7.89 16.12 -25.13
C LEU A 536 6.47 16.17 -25.66
N HIS A 537 5.67 17.09 -25.14
CA HIS A 537 4.34 17.43 -25.63
C HIS A 537 4.21 18.92 -25.91
N THR A 538 3.31 19.24 -26.84
CA THR A 538 2.91 20.61 -27.16
C THR A 538 1.37 20.68 -27.17
N PHE A 539 0.83 21.67 -26.50
CA PHE A 539 -0.62 21.85 -26.38
C PHE A 539 -1.00 23.25 -26.85
N ILE A 540 -2.07 23.35 -27.65
CA ILE A 540 -2.68 24.60 -28.07
C ILE A 540 -4.10 24.60 -27.52
N ILE A 541 -4.40 25.53 -26.64
CA ILE A 541 -5.68 25.64 -25.96
C ILE A 541 -6.36 26.94 -26.38
N PRO A 542 -7.50 26.90 -27.09
CA PRO A 542 -8.27 28.09 -27.42
C PRO A 542 -8.67 28.85 -26.15
N SER A 543 -8.22 30.09 -26.03
CA SER A 543 -8.48 30.93 -24.87
C SER A 543 -8.15 32.37 -25.14
N SER A 544 -9.05 33.28 -24.77
CA SER A 544 -8.79 34.73 -24.80
C SER A 544 -8.00 35.24 -23.59
N LYS A 545 -7.63 34.35 -22.65
CA LYS A 545 -6.87 34.73 -21.46
C LYS A 545 -5.40 34.93 -21.76
N ILE A 546 -4.84 36.01 -21.20
CA ILE A 546 -3.39 36.19 -21.13
C ILE A 546 -2.91 35.54 -19.84
N ILE A 547 -1.98 34.57 -19.96
CA ILE A 547 -1.45 33.86 -18.80
C ILE A 547 -0.11 34.46 -18.36
N SER A 548 0.10 34.48 -17.04
CA SER A 548 1.32 34.98 -16.39
C SER A 548 2.22 33.87 -15.86
N GLY A 549 1.75 32.64 -15.85
CA GLY A 549 2.50 31.48 -15.35
C GLY A 549 1.74 30.17 -15.49
N ILE A 550 2.45 29.08 -15.18
CA ILE A 550 1.92 27.72 -15.17
C ILE A 550 2.24 27.11 -13.82
N LYS A 551 1.31 26.33 -13.28
CA LYS A 551 1.53 25.42 -12.15
C LYS A 551 1.11 24.01 -12.56
N ILE A 552 2.04 23.07 -12.37
CA ILE A 552 1.84 21.65 -12.66
C ILE A 552 1.18 20.98 -11.46
N ASP A 553 0.27 20.06 -11.74
CA ASP A 553 -0.44 19.23 -10.77
C ASP A 553 -0.89 19.99 -9.51
N PRO A 554 -1.70 21.03 -9.66
CA PRO A 554 -2.06 21.93 -8.56
C PRO A 554 -2.83 21.24 -7.42
N ASN A 555 -3.32 20.03 -7.66
CA ASN A 555 -4.10 19.23 -6.71
C ASN A 555 -3.34 18.04 -6.13
N ASN A 556 -2.04 17.90 -6.44
CA ASN A 556 -1.14 16.84 -5.96
C ASN A 556 -1.64 15.42 -6.30
N TRP A 557 -2.16 15.20 -7.51
CA TRP A 557 -2.65 13.89 -7.97
C TRP A 557 -1.53 12.90 -8.24
N ILE A 558 -0.37 13.37 -8.67
CA ILE A 558 0.76 12.54 -9.08
C ILE A 558 2.02 12.90 -8.31
N LEU A 559 2.79 11.89 -7.94
CA LEU A 559 4.13 12.07 -7.38
C LEU A 559 5.05 12.65 -8.46
N ASN A 560 5.34 13.95 -8.42
CA ASN A 560 6.14 14.63 -9.43
C ASN A 560 7.02 15.73 -8.85
N LYS A 561 8.04 16.13 -9.61
CA LYS A 561 8.78 17.38 -9.38
C LYS A 561 8.36 18.41 -10.43
N GLU A 562 8.01 19.59 -9.96
CA GLU A 562 7.81 20.75 -10.82
C GLU A 562 9.16 21.42 -11.10
N GLY A 563 9.54 21.47 -12.39
CA GLY A 563 10.67 22.25 -12.89
C GLY A 563 10.21 23.64 -13.35
N GLN A 564 11.09 24.36 -14.01
CA GLN A 564 10.81 25.73 -14.45
C GLN A 564 9.96 25.74 -15.73
N PHE A 565 8.90 26.54 -15.74
CA PHE A 565 8.15 26.90 -16.95
C PHE A 565 8.44 28.36 -17.31
N ALA A 566 9.10 28.57 -18.46
CA ALA A 566 9.54 29.90 -18.91
C ALA A 566 8.55 30.51 -19.91
N LEU A 567 8.32 31.82 -19.82
CA LEU A 567 7.60 32.56 -20.85
C LEU A 567 8.44 32.57 -22.15
N ASN A 568 7.84 32.15 -23.27
CA ASN A 568 8.47 32.19 -24.59
C ASN A 568 7.50 32.78 -25.62
N GLN A 569 7.67 34.07 -25.93
CA GLN A 569 6.81 34.82 -26.86
C GLN A 569 6.91 34.35 -28.33
N THR A 570 7.86 33.48 -28.67
CA THR A 570 7.98 32.91 -30.02
C THR A 570 7.16 31.65 -30.24
N LEU A 571 6.57 31.09 -29.19
CA LEU A 571 5.65 29.97 -29.34
C LEU A 571 4.42 30.40 -30.14
N SER A 572 4.07 29.63 -31.17
CA SER A 572 2.94 29.89 -32.05
C SER A 572 2.38 28.58 -32.59
N ALA A 573 1.21 28.58 -33.19
CA ALA A 573 0.61 27.40 -33.79
C ALA A 573 1.54 26.73 -34.82
N THR A 574 2.14 27.51 -35.70
CA THR A 574 3.09 27.01 -36.71
C THR A 574 4.34 26.38 -36.11
N HIS A 575 4.82 26.88 -34.98
CA HIS A 575 5.98 26.28 -34.30
C HIS A 575 5.68 24.94 -33.65
N PHE A 576 4.47 24.74 -33.12
CA PHE A 576 4.03 23.47 -32.58
C PHE A 576 3.75 22.43 -33.67
N GLU A 577 3.10 22.84 -34.76
CA GLU A 577 2.83 22.00 -35.93
C GLU A 577 4.11 21.49 -36.58
N ASP A 578 5.15 22.33 -36.71
CA ASP A 578 6.47 21.97 -37.24
C ASP A 578 7.15 20.88 -36.37
N ASN A 579 7.03 20.94 -35.05
CA ASN A 579 7.60 19.96 -34.15
C ASN A 579 6.88 18.62 -34.22
N GLU A 580 5.56 18.63 -34.32
CA GLU A 580 4.75 17.40 -34.35
C GLU A 580 5.02 16.58 -35.62
N LEU A 581 5.00 17.19 -36.79
CA LEU A 581 5.36 16.53 -38.04
C LEU A 581 6.83 16.14 -38.06
N GLY A 582 7.72 17.00 -37.55
CA GLY A 582 9.16 16.75 -37.50
C GLY A 582 9.55 15.51 -36.70
N ASN A 583 8.81 15.19 -35.63
CA ASN A 583 9.01 14.00 -34.79
C ASN A 583 8.48 12.70 -35.41
N GLN A 584 7.54 12.81 -36.34
CA GLN A 584 6.97 11.67 -37.07
C GLN A 584 7.81 11.27 -38.29
N LEU A 585 8.84 12.08 -38.66
CA LEU A 585 9.63 11.90 -39.85
C LEU A 585 11.07 11.55 -39.52
N THR A 586 11.57 10.48 -40.12
CA THR A 586 13.00 10.13 -40.11
C THR A 586 13.59 10.34 -41.49
N ILE A 587 14.80 10.95 -41.54
CA ILE A 587 15.51 11.25 -42.77
C ILE A 587 16.92 10.66 -42.69
N TYR A 588 17.24 9.72 -43.57
CA TYR A 588 18.56 9.09 -43.62
C TYR A 588 18.95 8.60 -45.03
N PRO A 589 20.23 8.44 -45.32
CA PRO A 589 21.36 8.95 -44.57
C PRO A 589 21.46 10.48 -44.61
N ASN A 590 21.97 11.07 -43.56
CA ASN A 590 22.33 12.50 -43.56
C ASN A 590 23.62 12.66 -42.74
N PRO A 591 24.76 12.95 -43.34
CA PRO A 591 24.98 13.38 -44.74
C PRO A 591 24.61 12.34 -45.82
N VAL A 592 24.23 12.86 -47.00
CA VAL A 592 23.71 12.08 -48.12
C VAL A 592 24.70 12.10 -49.33
N ASN A 593 24.78 10.94 -50.01
CA ASN A 593 25.45 10.82 -51.32
C ASN A 593 24.41 10.76 -52.45
N ASP A 594 24.00 9.59 -52.86
CA ASP A 594 23.18 9.40 -54.06
C ASP A 594 21.69 9.51 -53.84
N PHE A 595 21.22 9.24 -52.60
CA PHE A 595 19.80 9.31 -52.26
C PHE A 595 19.58 9.60 -50.77
N VAL A 596 18.47 10.19 -50.49
CA VAL A 596 17.93 10.35 -49.10
C VAL A 596 16.56 9.68 -49.01
N GLU A 597 16.34 8.98 -47.95
CA GLU A 597 15.07 8.31 -47.62
C GLU A 597 14.37 9.07 -46.52
N ILE A 598 13.08 9.31 -46.72
CA ILE A 598 12.23 9.97 -45.75
C ILE A 598 11.11 8.97 -45.38
N ASN A 599 11.02 8.60 -44.11
CA ASN A 599 9.96 7.75 -43.60
C ASN A 599 9.05 8.52 -42.67
N SER A 600 7.77 8.24 -42.73
CA SER A 600 6.73 8.78 -41.86
C SER A 600 6.06 7.67 -41.06
N ASN A 601 5.92 7.87 -39.75
CA ASN A 601 5.11 7.00 -38.90
C ASN A 601 3.62 7.30 -39.04
N ASN A 602 3.25 8.36 -39.79
CA ASN A 602 1.87 8.74 -40.04
C ASN A 602 1.38 8.22 -41.39
N SER A 603 0.10 7.93 -41.53
CA SER A 603 -0.55 7.48 -42.77
C SER A 603 -1.14 8.64 -43.60
N GLU A 604 -0.95 9.89 -43.19
CA GLU A 604 -1.39 11.09 -43.93
C GLU A 604 -0.50 11.35 -45.15
N LYS A 605 -1.07 12.02 -46.14
CA LYS A 605 -0.36 12.50 -47.31
C LYS A 605 0.53 13.69 -46.90
N ILE A 606 1.83 13.63 -47.23
CA ILE A 606 2.81 14.66 -46.94
C ILE A 606 3.34 15.19 -48.28
N ASP A 607 3.14 16.48 -48.51
CA ASP A 607 3.75 17.19 -49.64
C ASP A 607 5.16 17.66 -49.25
N PHE A 608 6.15 17.49 -50.12
CA PHE A 608 7.51 17.91 -49.87
C PHE A 608 8.05 18.86 -50.94
N THR A 609 8.96 19.76 -50.55
CA THR A 609 9.74 20.63 -51.45
C THR A 609 11.21 20.61 -51.02
N LEU A 610 12.10 20.13 -51.89
CA LEU A 610 13.55 20.21 -51.73
C LEU A 610 14.03 21.53 -52.26
N MET A 611 14.83 22.27 -51.47
CA MET A 611 15.36 23.58 -51.79
C MET A 611 16.86 23.63 -51.54
N ASN A 612 17.59 24.49 -52.30
CA ASN A 612 18.98 24.80 -51.98
C ASN A 612 19.08 25.82 -50.83
N SER A 613 20.31 26.17 -50.46
CA SER A 613 20.60 27.13 -49.36
C SER A 613 20.10 28.57 -49.63
N LYS A 614 19.70 28.90 -50.86
CA LYS A 614 19.12 30.20 -51.26
C LYS A 614 17.58 30.16 -51.29
N GLY A 615 16.94 29.03 -50.88
CA GLY A 615 15.50 28.88 -50.92
C GLY A 615 14.90 28.55 -52.29
N GLN A 616 15.75 28.30 -53.30
CA GLN A 616 15.27 27.95 -54.63
C GLN A 616 14.85 26.48 -54.69
N LYS A 617 13.64 26.25 -55.18
CA LYS A 617 13.03 24.92 -55.33
C LYS A 617 13.80 24.08 -56.36
N ILE A 618 14.17 22.87 -55.96
CA ILE A 618 14.86 21.88 -56.81
C ILE A 618 13.88 20.78 -57.23
N GLN A 619 13.15 20.21 -56.29
CA GLN A 619 12.22 19.12 -56.52
C GLN A 619 11.04 19.26 -55.55
N SER A 620 9.86 18.75 -55.96
CA SER A 620 8.73 18.60 -55.06
C SER A 620 7.90 17.36 -55.44
N GLY A 621 7.11 16.91 -54.51
CA GLY A 621 6.21 15.76 -54.65
C GLY A 621 5.43 15.50 -53.37
N ASN A 622 4.88 14.30 -53.28
CA ASN A 622 4.16 13.86 -52.09
C ASN A 622 4.40 12.38 -51.79
N PHE A 623 4.18 11.99 -50.58
CA PHE A 623 4.25 10.60 -50.15
C PHE A 623 3.31 10.37 -48.95
N THR A 624 3.09 9.11 -48.56
CA THR A 624 2.28 8.77 -47.39
C THR A 624 3.09 8.10 -46.28
N LYS A 625 3.89 7.12 -46.58
CA LYS A 625 4.68 6.39 -45.58
C LYS A 625 6.20 6.55 -45.79
N GLN A 626 6.62 6.57 -47.05
CA GLN A 626 8.03 6.55 -47.38
C GLN A 626 8.25 7.16 -48.77
N ILE A 627 9.37 7.87 -48.93
CA ILE A 627 9.87 8.32 -50.22
C ILE A 627 11.38 8.24 -50.25
N LYS A 628 11.93 7.86 -51.42
CA LYS A 628 13.36 7.88 -51.70
C LYS A 628 13.64 8.94 -52.77
N LEU A 629 14.40 9.97 -52.38
CA LEU A 629 14.77 11.06 -53.30
C LEU A 629 16.19 10.86 -53.83
N ASN A 630 16.33 10.94 -55.15
CA ASN A 630 17.62 10.91 -55.79
C ASN A 630 18.32 12.26 -55.61
N THR A 631 19.52 12.25 -55.01
CA THR A 631 20.38 13.42 -54.75
C THR A 631 21.71 13.38 -55.49
N SER A 632 21.93 12.37 -56.34
CA SER A 632 23.20 12.18 -57.07
C SER A 632 23.56 13.36 -58.00
N HIS A 633 22.51 14.06 -58.49
CA HIS A 633 22.66 15.24 -59.38
C HIS A 633 22.89 16.55 -58.63
N LEU A 634 22.87 16.54 -57.27
CA LEU A 634 23.09 17.73 -56.46
C LEU A 634 24.58 17.93 -56.18
N ASN A 635 25.00 19.19 -56.18
CA ASN A 635 26.35 19.56 -55.76
C ASN A 635 26.50 19.40 -54.23
N GLY A 636 27.73 19.18 -53.77
CA GLY A 636 28.02 19.18 -52.33
C GLY A 636 27.59 20.49 -51.66
N GLY A 637 26.90 20.39 -50.51
CA GLY A 637 26.39 21.56 -49.82
C GLY A 637 25.17 21.31 -48.94
N ILE A 638 24.57 22.39 -48.43
CA ILE A 638 23.41 22.34 -47.56
C ILE A 638 22.12 22.54 -48.37
N TYR A 639 21.17 21.66 -48.12
CA TYR A 639 19.83 21.69 -48.71
C TYR A 639 18.79 21.62 -47.60
N PHE A 640 17.55 22.03 -47.90
CA PHE A 640 16.43 21.98 -47.00
C PHE A 640 15.26 21.24 -47.67
N ILE A 641 14.62 20.34 -46.92
CA ILE A 641 13.35 19.73 -47.32
C ILE A 641 12.25 20.31 -46.45
N GLU A 642 11.37 21.08 -47.05
CA GLU A 642 10.12 21.51 -46.45
C GLU A 642 9.08 20.40 -46.69
N MET A 643 8.37 20.01 -45.63
CA MET A 643 7.35 18.98 -45.65
C MET A 643 6.08 19.50 -45.01
N ASN A 644 4.95 19.33 -45.68
CA ASN A 644 3.63 19.82 -45.24
C ASN A 644 2.65 18.66 -45.23
N SER A 645 1.96 18.42 -44.09
CA SER A 645 0.75 17.61 -44.00
C SER A 645 -0.49 18.50 -44.04
N SER A 646 -1.68 17.89 -43.93
CA SER A 646 -2.93 18.65 -43.79
C SER A 646 -3.02 19.49 -42.52
N LYS A 647 -2.18 19.19 -41.52
CA LYS A 647 -2.25 19.76 -40.18
C LYS A 647 -0.95 20.42 -39.72
N ALA A 648 0.18 20.11 -40.34
CA ALA A 648 1.48 20.54 -39.82
C ALA A 648 2.51 20.74 -40.93
N LYS A 649 3.52 21.57 -40.64
CA LYS A 649 4.65 21.87 -41.52
C LYS A 649 5.96 21.67 -40.79
N THR A 650 6.99 21.13 -41.46
CA THR A 650 8.35 21.03 -40.92
C THR A 650 9.40 21.23 -42.00
N VAL A 651 10.61 21.67 -41.61
CA VAL A 651 11.75 21.82 -42.49
C VAL A 651 12.94 21.08 -41.90
N LYS A 652 13.55 20.19 -42.68
CA LYS A 652 14.74 19.41 -42.27
C LYS A 652 15.93 19.77 -43.13
N LYS A 653 17.09 19.90 -42.50
CA LYS A 653 18.36 20.15 -43.16
C LYS A 653 18.98 18.85 -43.68
N ILE A 654 19.44 18.85 -44.92
CA ILE A 654 20.22 17.78 -45.54
C ILE A 654 21.60 18.30 -45.89
N VAL A 655 22.64 17.50 -45.65
CA VAL A 655 24.03 17.78 -46.03
C VAL A 655 24.39 16.82 -47.15
N LYS A 656 24.60 17.32 -48.35
CA LYS A 656 25.12 16.58 -49.54
C LYS A 656 26.65 16.59 -49.47
N LEU A 657 27.23 15.38 -49.49
CA LEU A 657 28.70 15.20 -49.56
C LEU A 657 29.21 15.39 -50.97
#